data_22f06aaccaee35753a5c47b6ca79be2a
#
_entry.id   22f06aaccaee35753a5c47b6ca79be2a
#
_cell.length_a   1.000
_cell.length_b   1.000
_cell.length_c   1.000
_cell.angle_alpha   90.00
_cell.angle_beta   90.00
_cell.angle_gamma   90.00
#
_symmetry.space_group_name_H-M   'P 1'
#
loop_
_entity.id
_entity.type
_entity.pdbx_description
1 polymer ?
#
loop_
_entity_poly.entity_id
_entity_poly.type
_entity_poly.pdbx_seq_one_letter_code
_entity_poly.pdbx_strand_id
1 'polypeptide(L)'
;MYNSPMKSLFKFFSFSSGRIKVGAILACIVGAMVGCDSPETIPHVYSNYVEPRIGTAHCRYFHFAPGAMPFGMAKPGPSTNGHLGNKDGWEATGYDYRDSTIEGFPCTHEFQVGGIVLMPTCGALKTVPGAVNSEGEGYRSKFSHNEEEATAGYYSVYLQDYDITAEVTATPRVAFQRYTYPKSEESRILFDIGNRSGESGAVKDAYVEVCEDGKTVEGYVITLPEYVKKYQPGAQVPIYFSAVLDKEIASVGAFNGTDVREGEKEASGPGAGVYVTFPTEEGEQVTVAVGISYTSVENARLNRETEAKDMTFEEAEKQNHQAWEEMLGRIDVRFAADEDMKKFYTGLYHAILGRGLCSDVNGAYPRHDGGVGQLEMKDGKPVHNMYNTDAFWGGQWNLGQLWILAYPEYTSDYISSHLQVYKDAGWMGDGLANSRYVSGVGTNQLPLIINAAYQCGIRDFDVELAYEACRKNELDGDNRPFGAGKSDTKEFVQYGYVPHVENADGPAEKFRFSASHTLEYSFTSWATAQLAKSLGKPEYDQLMSLSKGWERIYDEKENFMHPKDAEGNFIPNFDPMEVWRGFQEGNAWQYTFYVPHDAKALVAKVGEEEFNARLDSIFTLSQPKIFSGGTEVGAFAGLRTLYNQGNQPCLHISWLFNEANRPSKTQKWVRAILNDFYGIDGIHGYGYGQDEDQGQLGAWYVISSMGLFSVTGLNDINPTFSLGSPIFNRIVIRLNPKYYPGHQFIIKTYDTIKKMPKENEIYVQEYRLNGKKLTDPHISFADVVKGGTLKIKLGSEPVDKY
;
A
#
# COMPACT_ATOMS: atom_id res chain seq x y z
N MET A 1 48.27 -45.92 25.90
CA MET A 1 47.90 -47.37 25.95
C MET A 1 46.42 -47.45 25.64
N TYR A 2 46.17 -48.18 24.58
CA TYR A 2 44.91 -48.80 24.08
C TYR A 2 43.76 -47.89 23.71
N ASN A 3 43.51 -47.64 22.45
CA ASN A 3 43.08 -48.43 21.30
C ASN A 3 41.58 -48.49 21.17
N SER A 4 41.14 -47.93 20.08
CA SER A 4 39.95 -48.12 19.22
C SER A 4 39.67 -49.60 18.90
N PRO A 5 38.59 -50.04 18.30
CA PRO A 5 37.99 -49.49 17.04
C PRO A 5 36.46 -49.61 16.92
N MET A 6 35.86 -48.71 16.23
CA MET A 6 35.23 -48.70 14.94
C MET A 6 34.87 -50.06 14.23
N LYS A 7 33.62 -50.17 13.77
CA LYS A 7 33.20 -50.43 12.38
C LYS A 7 31.73 -50.80 12.21
N SER A 8 31.12 -50.10 11.28
CA SER A 8 30.11 -50.55 10.28
C SER A 8 28.71 -50.98 10.73
N LEU A 9 27.76 -50.29 10.19
CA LEU A 9 26.53 -50.87 9.61
C LEU A 9 25.92 -49.94 8.56
N PHE A 10 26.42 -50.03 7.33
CA PHE A 10 25.63 -49.80 6.14
C PHE A 10 25.01 -51.13 5.74
N LYS A 11 23.65 -51.16 5.63
CA LYS A 11 22.97 -52.06 4.66
C LYS A 11 21.49 -51.70 4.56
N PHE A 12 21.09 -51.29 3.33
CA PHE A 12 19.87 -51.57 2.59
C PHE A 12 18.52 -51.34 3.24
N PHE A 13 17.81 -50.34 2.68
CA PHE A 13 16.40 -50.51 2.36
C PHE A 13 16.08 -49.97 0.96
N SER A 14 15.42 -50.81 0.19
CA SER A 14 14.97 -50.63 -1.17
C SER A 14 13.72 -49.75 -1.24
N PHE A 15 13.61 -48.97 -2.31
CA PHE A 15 12.45 -48.15 -2.66
C PHE A 15 11.18 -49.01 -2.86
N SER A 16 10.06 -48.52 -2.27
CA SER A 16 8.72 -48.74 -2.79
C SER A 16 7.94 -47.44 -2.70
N SER A 17 7.33 -47.08 -3.82
CA SER A 17 6.52 -45.92 -4.09
C SER A 17 5.41 -45.69 -3.06
N GLY A 18 5.31 -44.47 -2.50
CA GLY A 18 4.18 -44.03 -1.70
C GLY A 18 4.36 -42.58 -1.32
N ARG A 19 3.43 -41.75 -1.76
CA ARG A 19 3.35 -40.30 -1.50
C ARG A 19 3.70 -39.99 -0.06
N ILE A 20 4.79 -39.25 0.16
CA ILE A 20 5.15 -38.68 1.45
C ILE A 20 4.91 -37.16 1.36
N LYS A 21 3.98 -36.71 2.19
CA LYS A 21 3.74 -35.31 2.46
C LYS A 21 5.07 -34.64 2.87
N VAL A 22 5.38 -33.51 2.26
CA VAL A 22 6.52 -32.64 2.58
C VAL A 22 6.29 -32.05 3.96
N GLY A 23 6.83 -32.70 4.97
CA GLY A 23 6.66 -32.26 6.36
C GLY A 23 7.77 -32.74 7.29
N ALA A 24 8.99 -32.99 6.82
CA ALA A 24 10.08 -33.34 7.74
C ALA A 24 11.44 -33.43 7.02
N ILE A 25 12.04 -32.33 6.60
CA ILE A 25 13.48 -32.23 6.39
C ILE A 25 13.92 -30.78 6.69
N LEU A 26 14.01 -30.43 7.97
CA LEU A 26 14.86 -29.33 8.44
C LEU A 26 15.28 -29.59 9.90
N ALA A 27 15.92 -30.69 10.12
CA ALA A 27 16.50 -30.99 11.41
C ALA A 27 17.88 -31.62 11.20
N CYS A 28 18.89 -30.82 10.92
CA CYS A 28 20.30 -31.12 11.15
C CYS A 28 21.20 -30.00 10.61
N ILE A 29 21.28 -28.87 11.30
CA ILE A 29 22.46 -27.99 11.45
C ILE A 29 22.15 -27.05 12.62
N VAL A 30 22.26 -27.51 13.85
CA VAL A 30 22.53 -26.67 15.02
C VAL A 30 23.34 -27.52 15.97
N GLY A 31 24.60 -27.33 15.92
CA GLY A 31 25.54 -27.86 16.90
C GLY A 31 26.48 -26.75 17.34
N ALA A 32 26.37 -26.35 18.61
CA ALA A 32 27.29 -25.60 19.43
C ALA A 32 27.14 -24.06 19.46
N MET A 33 26.26 -23.59 20.34
CA MET A 33 26.61 -22.56 21.32
C MET A 33 25.82 -22.80 22.61
N VAL A 34 26.54 -22.90 23.68
CA VAL A 34 26.06 -23.23 25.02
C VAL A 34 25.43 -22.00 25.68
N GLY A 35 24.24 -22.21 26.24
CA GLY A 35 23.77 -21.53 27.44
C GLY A 35 22.90 -20.33 27.31
N CYS A 36 21.57 -20.59 27.24
CA CYS A 36 20.55 -19.94 28.08
C CYS A 36 19.22 -20.56 27.72
N ASP A 37 18.49 -21.06 28.69
CA ASP A 37 17.18 -21.67 28.56
C ASP A 37 16.22 -20.76 27.78
N SER A 38 16.01 -21.08 26.50
CA SER A 38 14.87 -20.61 25.75
C SER A 38 14.08 -21.85 25.27
N PRO A 39 12.77 -21.94 25.49
CA PRO A 39 11.97 -23.01 24.93
C PRO A 39 12.09 -22.98 23.42
N GLU A 40 12.29 -24.13 22.80
CA GLU A 40 12.34 -24.34 21.35
C GLU A 40 11.11 -23.63 20.74
N THR A 41 11.34 -22.52 20.08
CA THR A 41 10.31 -21.84 19.31
C THR A 41 10.23 -22.50 17.95
N ILE A 42 9.10 -23.14 17.67
CA ILE A 42 8.73 -23.52 16.29
C ILE A 42 8.97 -22.27 15.43
N PRO A 43 9.71 -22.37 14.30
CA PRO A 43 9.91 -21.24 13.41
C PRO A 43 8.55 -20.62 13.05
N HIS A 44 8.42 -19.32 13.24
CA HIS A 44 7.20 -18.61 12.89
C HIS A 44 7.23 -18.37 11.38
N VAL A 45 6.24 -18.87 10.67
CA VAL A 45 6.03 -18.62 9.25
C VAL A 45 4.99 -17.50 9.16
N TYR A 46 5.44 -16.31 8.81
CA TYR A 46 4.63 -15.09 8.86
C TYR A 46 3.55 -15.08 7.79
N SER A 47 3.85 -15.57 6.60
CA SER A 47 2.92 -15.68 5.48
C SER A 47 1.69 -16.55 5.78
N ASN A 48 1.76 -17.48 6.74
CA ASN A 48 0.60 -18.27 7.17
C ASN A 48 -0.53 -17.42 7.80
N TYR A 49 -0.24 -16.19 8.18
CA TYR A 49 -1.23 -15.25 8.72
C TYR A 49 -1.70 -14.23 7.69
N VAL A 50 -1.13 -14.20 6.49
CA VAL A 50 -1.57 -13.30 5.42
C VAL A 50 -2.78 -13.91 4.73
N GLU A 51 -3.88 -13.16 4.67
CA GLU A 51 -5.06 -13.49 3.88
C GLU A 51 -5.29 -12.39 2.84
N PRO A 52 -4.75 -12.55 1.61
CA PRO A 52 -4.81 -11.50 0.58
C PRO A 52 -6.22 -11.08 0.16
N ARG A 53 -7.23 -11.93 0.41
CA ARG A 53 -8.63 -11.66 0.04
C ARG A 53 -9.34 -10.69 0.98
N ILE A 54 -8.78 -10.40 2.16
CA ILE A 54 -9.38 -9.45 3.11
C ILE A 54 -9.53 -8.08 2.42
N GLY A 55 -10.75 -7.56 2.39
CA GLY A 55 -11.07 -6.24 1.83
C GLY A 55 -11.39 -6.21 0.34
N THR A 56 -11.33 -7.33 -0.39
CA THR A 56 -11.52 -7.36 -1.85
C THR A 56 -12.96 -7.11 -2.32
N ALA A 57 -13.95 -7.00 -1.41
CA ALA A 57 -15.35 -6.75 -1.81
C ALA A 57 -15.78 -5.29 -1.63
N HIS A 58 -15.25 -4.56 -0.65
CA HIS A 58 -15.80 -3.26 -0.25
C HIS A 58 -14.76 -2.17 -0.03
N CYS A 59 -13.45 -2.48 -0.16
CA CYS A 59 -12.40 -1.48 -0.03
C CYS A 59 -11.99 -0.95 -1.41
N ARG A 60 -11.88 0.38 -1.51
CA ARG A 60 -11.43 1.07 -2.72
C ARG A 60 -9.91 1.20 -2.72
N TYR A 61 -9.33 1.36 -3.91
CA TYR A 61 -7.88 1.48 -4.12
C TYR A 61 -7.09 0.35 -3.50
N PHE A 62 -7.70 -0.83 -3.50
CA PHE A 62 -7.13 -2.08 -3.03
C PHE A 62 -6.77 -2.95 -4.24
N HIS A 63 -5.54 -3.46 -4.28
CA HIS A 63 -5.07 -4.27 -5.38
C HIS A 63 -4.91 -5.73 -4.96
N PHE A 64 -5.68 -6.62 -5.55
CA PHE A 64 -5.55 -8.05 -5.33
C PHE A 64 -4.53 -8.65 -6.30
N ALA A 65 -3.29 -8.69 -5.89
CA ALA A 65 -2.17 -9.22 -6.65
C ALA A 65 -1.34 -10.20 -5.79
N PRO A 66 -1.93 -11.33 -5.37
CA PRO A 66 -1.29 -12.23 -4.40
C PRO A 66 0.02 -12.85 -4.90
N GLY A 67 0.22 -12.97 -6.22
CA GLY A 67 1.47 -13.45 -6.80
C GLY A 67 2.63 -12.46 -6.79
N ALA A 68 2.42 -11.19 -6.39
CA ALA A 68 3.47 -10.18 -6.42
C ALA A 68 4.56 -10.39 -5.37
N MET A 69 5.77 -9.91 -5.66
CA MET A 69 6.82 -9.69 -4.66
C MET A 69 6.61 -8.38 -3.87
N PRO A 70 7.19 -8.24 -2.66
CA PRO A 70 7.19 -6.97 -1.95
C PRO A 70 7.66 -5.83 -2.86
N PHE A 71 6.85 -4.76 -2.97
CA PHE A 71 7.10 -3.59 -3.83
C PHE A 71 7.44 -3.91 -5.29
N GLY A 72 7.05 -5.07 -5.82
CA GLY A 72 7.39 -5.50 -7.18
C GLY A 72 6.68 -4.68 -8.27
N MET A 73 7.24 -4.65 -9.49
CA MET A 73 6.61 -4.17 -10.71
C MET A 73 5.62 -5.19 -11.25
N ALA A 74 6.04 -6.46 -11.28
CA ALA A 74 5.16 -7.58 -11.65
C ALA A 74 4.22 -7.88 -10.48
N LYS A 75 2.92 -7.77 -10.75
CA LYS A 75 1.85 -7.97 -9.77
C LYS A 75 0.77 -8.89 -10.37
N PRO A 76 1.10 -10.17 -10.61
CA PRO A 76 0.13 -11.09 -11.16
C PRO A 76 -0.93 -11.48 -10.15
N GLY A 77 -2.16 -11.61 -10.63
CA GLY A 77 -3.31 -12.04 -9.88
C GLY A 77 -4.50 -12.24 -10.80
N PRO A 78 -5.63 -12.75 -10.31
CA PRO A 78 -6.83 -12.89 -11.12
C PRO A 78 -7.53 -11.56 -11.34
N SER A 79 -8.23 -11.41 -12.46
CA SER A 79 -9.18 -10.34 -12.72
C SER A 79 -10.58 -10.89 -12.89
N THR A 80 -11.57 -10.29 -12.23
CA THR A 80 -12.98 -10.70 -12.35
C THR A 80 -13.81 -9.69 -13.14
N ASN A 81 -13.47 -8.39 -13.09
CA ASN A 81 -14.23 -7.32 -13.74
C ASN A 81 -13.37 -6.17 -14.28
N GLY A 82 -12.07 -6.36 -14.43
CA GLY A 82 -11.15 -5.32 -14.89
C GLY A 82 -11.43 -4.84 -16.29
N HIS A 83 -11.81 -5.75 -17.21
CA HIS A 83 -12.13 -5.43 -18.59
C HIS A 83 -13.33 -4.48 -18.72
N LEU A 84 -14.39 -4.72 -17.97
CA LEU A 84 -15.60 -3.88 -17.99
C LEU A 84 -15.43 -2.58 -17.20
N GLY A 85 -14.34 -2.45 -16.46
CA GLY A 85 -14.11 -1.40 -15.49
C GLY A 85 -14.80 -1.69 -14.17
N ASN A 86 -14.47 -0.89 -13.18
CA ASN A 86 -15.04 -1.04 -11.86
C ASN A 86 -16.51 -0.63 -11.82
N LYS A 87 -17.28 -1.21 -10.90
CA LYS A 87 -18.58 -0.69 -10.52
C LYS A 87 -18.43 0.72 -9.95
N ASP A 88 -19.49 1.52 -10.02
CA ASP A 88 -19.49 2.86 -9.43
C ASP A 88 -18.97 2.83 -8.00
N GLY A 89 -17.92 3.60 -7.74
CA GLY A 89 -17.29 3.71 -6.43
C GLY A 89 -16.28 2.59 -6.06
N TRP A 90 -15.94 1.71 -6.99
CA TRP A 90 -14.95 0.63 -6.81
C TRP A 90 -13.84 0.77 -7.84
N GLU A 91 -12.99 1.73 -7.65
CA GLU A 91 -11.82 1.88 -8.50
C GLU A 91 -10.73 0.89 -8.05
N ALA A 92 -9.99 0.36 -9.00
CA ALA A 92 -8.70 -0.28 -8.84
C ALA A 92 -8.63 -1.75 -8.44
N THR A 93 -9.69 -2.44 -8.08
CA THR A 93 -9.49 -3.82 -7.60
C THR A 93 -9.20 -4.83 -8.70
N GLY A 94 -9.84 -4.71 -9.87
CA GLY A 94 -9.81 -5.77 -10.91
C GLY A 94 -10.39 -7.12 -10.46
N TYR A 95 -10.40 -7.40 -9.17
CA TYR A 95 -10.96 -8.58 -8.51
C TYR A 95 -11.98 -8.18 -7.44
N ASP A 96 -13.16 -8.77 -7.50
CA ASP A 96 -14.20 -8.61 -6.49
C ASP A 96 -14.54 -9.99 -5.91
N TYR A 97 -14.36 -10.16 -4.60
CA TYR A 97 -14.65 -11.41 -3.88
C TYR A 97 -16.08 -11.94 -4.10
N ARG A 98 -17.02 -11.09 -4.47
CA ARG A 98 -18.44 -11.46 -4.74
C ARG A 98 -18.66 -12.01 -6.14
N ASP A 99 -17.68 -11.88 -7.03
CA ASP A 99 -17.78 -12.37 -8.40
C ASP A 99 -17.56 -13.89 -8.45
N SER A 100 -18.13 -14.54 -9.45
CA SER A 100 -18.09 -16.00 -9.64
C SER A 100 -17.36 -16.43 -10.91
N THR A 101 -16.81 -15.48 -11.66
CA THR A 101 -16.08 -15.76 -12.90
C THR A 101 -14.80 -14.94 -13.00
N ILE A 102 -13.75 -15.55 -13.54
CA ILE A 102 -12.45 -14.94 -13.82
C ILE A 102 -12.34 -14.71 -15.32
N GLU A 103 -11.86 -13.51 -15.70
CA GLU A 103 -11.65 -13.07 -17.09
C GLU A 103 -10.18 -13.17 -17.54
N GLY A 104 -9.25 -13.49 -16.66
CA GLY A 104 -7.86 -13.65 -16.98
C GLY A 104 -6.93 -13.23 -15.84
N PHE A 105 -5.63 -13.25 -16.15
CA PHE A 105 -4.55 -13.01 -15.19
C PHE A 105 -3.66 -11.88 -15.72
N PRO A 106 -3.91 -10.60 -15.32
CA PRO A 106 -3.00 -9.52 -15.62
C PRO A 106 -1.64 -9.75 -14.98
N CYS A 107 -0.58 -9.34 -15.67
CA CYS A 107 0.80 -9.45 -15.18
C CYS A 107 1.21 -8.28 -14.27
N THR A 108 0.49 -7.16 -14.33
CA THR A 108 0.66 -6.03 -13.42
C THR A 108 -0.68 -5.38 -13.10
N HIS A 109 -0.85 -4.98 -11.84
CA HIS A 109 -2.02 -4.27 -11.35
C HIS A 109 -1.57 -3.30 -10.25
N GLU A 110 -1.55 -2.02 -10.57
CA GLU A 110 -1.09 -0.93 -9.72
C GLU A 110 -2.00 0.29 -9.93
N PHE A 111 -1.94 1.28 -9.03
CA PHE A 111 -2.72 2.50 -9.14
C PHE A 111 -2.49 3.19 -10.50
N GLN A 112 -3.55 3.29 -11.30
CA GLN A 112 -3.56 3.83 -12.66
C GLN A 112 -2.72 3.04 -13.69
N VAL A 113 -2.20 1.88 -13.32
CA VAL A 113 -1.36 1.04 -14.18
C VAL A 113 -1.84 -0.40 -14.12
N GLY A 114 -2.17 -1.00 -15.25
CA GLY A 114 -2.59 -2.40 -15.30
C GLY A 114 -2.64 -2.92 -16.73
N GLY A 115 -2.43 -4.22 -16.88
CA GLY A 115 -2.51 -4.84 -18.19
C GLY A 115 -1.67 -6.09 -18.36
N ILE A 116 -1.49 -6.46 -19.63
CA ILE A 116 -0.87 -7.71 -20.08
C ILE A 116 -1.62 -8.89 -19.51
N VAL A 117 -2.86 -9.05 -19.98
CA VAL A 117 -3.77 -10.09 -19.51
C VAL A 117 -3.57 -11.38 -20.31
N LEU A 118 -3.32 -12.47 -19.60
CA LEU A 118 -3.27 -13.81 -20.18
C LEU A 118 -4.50 -14.60 -19.70
N MET A 119 -5.08 -15.44 -20.62
CA MET A 119 -6.16 -16.34 -20.25
C MET A 119 -5.92 -17.72 -20.85
N PRO A 120 -5.75 -18.78 -20.03
CA PRO A 120 -5.67 -20.15 -20.51
C PRO A 120 -7.06 -20.67 -20.86
N THR A 121 -7.18 -21.34 -22.01
CA THR A 121 -8.44 -21.95 -22.47
C THR A 121 -8.19 -23.26 -23.19
N CYS A 122 -9.22 -24.08 -23.35
CA CYS A 122 -9.23 -25.21 -24.26
C CYS A 122 -10.60 -25.37 -24.95
N GLY A 123 -10.65 -26.09 -26.05
CA GLY A 123 -11.86 -26.26 -26.84
C GLY A 123 -12.19 -25.07 -27.74
N ALA A 124 -13.46 -24.70 -27.89
CA ALA A 124 -13.87 -23.66 -28.83
C ALA A 124 -13.24 -22.29 -28.52
N LEU A 125 -12.64 -21.67 -29.53
CA LEU A 125 -12.00 -20.35 -29.39
C LEU A 125 -13.04 -19.26 -29.12
N LYS A 126 -12.75 -18.45 -28.11
CA LYS A 126 -13.45 -17.20 -27.79
C LYS A 126 -12.38 -16.15 -27.53
N THR A 127 -12.59 -14.92 -27.99
CA THR A 127 -11.60 -13.83 -27.99
C THR A 127 -12.03 -12.58 -27.23
N VAL A 128 -13.20 -12.62 -26.59
CA VAL A 128 -13.68 -11.58 -25.70
C VAL A 128 -14.06 -12.19 -24.35
N PRO A 129 -13.91 -11.46 -23.24
CA PRO A 129 -14.17 -12.03 -21.91
C PRO A 129 -15.64 -12.34 -21.65
N GLY A 130 -16.58 -11.64 -22.26
CA GLY A 130 -18.00 -11.72 -21.92
C GLY A 130 -18.36 -10.86 -20.69
N ALA A 131 -19.63 -10.89 -20.29
CA ALA A 131 -20.12 -10.14 -19.16
C ALA A 131 -19.76 -10.80 -17.81
N VAL A 132 -19.56 -9.98 -16.77
CA VAL A 132 -19.28 -10.45 -15.42
C VAL A 132 -20.40 -11.36 -14.91
N ASN A 133 -20.02 -12.47 -14.30
CA ASN A 133 -20.94 -13.49 -13.74
C ASN A 133 -21.92 -14.09 -14.76
N SER A 134 -21.61 -13.99 -16.07
CA SER A 134 -22.39 -14.59 -17.15
C SER A 134 -21.83 -15.94 -17.58
N GLU A 135 -22.70 -16.92 -17.72
CA GLU A 135 -22.31 -18.26 -18.17
C GLU A 135 -22.24 -18.33 -19.69
N GLY A 136 -21.15 -18.89 -20.21
CA GLY A 136 -21.00 -19.22 -21.63
C GLY A 136 -20.79 -18.05 -22.56
N GLU A 137 -20.83 -16.83 -22.10
CA GLU A 137 -20.48 -15.64 -22.88
C GLU A 137 -18.97 -15.36 -22.77
N GLY A 138 -18.27 -15.32 -23.91
CA GLY A 138 -16.85 -15.03 -23.96
C GLY A 138 -15.97 -16.14 -23.38
N TYR A 139 -14.68 -15.82 -23.13
CA TYR A 139 -13.68 -16.75 -22.59
C TYR A 139 -13.62 -16.81 -21.07
N ARG A 140 -14.38 -16.01 -20.36
CA ARG A 140 -14.48 -15.99 -18.92
C ARG A 140 -14.82 -17.38 -18.36
N SER A 141 -14.21 -17.79 -17.25
CA SER A 141 -14.46 -19.08 -16.61
C SER A 141 -15.01 -18.92 -15.21
N LYS A 142 -15.92 -19.82 -14.84
CA LYS A 142 -16.37 -19.98 -13.46
C LYS A 142 -15.24 -20.44 -12.56
N PHE A 143 -15.29 -20.04 -11.32
CA PHE A 143 -14.43 -20.54 -10.24
C PHE A 143 -15.19 -20.61 -8.91
N SER A 144 -14.55 -21.21 -7.92
CA SER A 144 -15.05 -21.30 -6.55
C SER A 144 -13.97 -20.93 -5.57
N HIS A 145 -14.29 -20.15 -4.54
CA HIS A 145 -13.35 -19.84 -3.43
C HIS A 145 -12.89 -21.09 -2.67
N ASN A 146 -13.60 -22.23 -2.79
CA ASN A 146 -13.16 -23.51 -2.24
C ASN A 146 -12.02 -24.18 -3.07
N GLU A 147 -11.81 -23.68 -4.28
CA GLU A 147 -10.80 -24.15 -5.24
C GLU A 147 -9.81 -23.04 -5.59
N GLU A 148 -9.74 -22.05 -4.70
CA GLU A 148 -8.86 -20.88 -4.78
C GLU A 148 -7.91 -20.86 -3.58
N GLU A 149 -6.62 -20.72 -3.84
CA GLU A 149 -5.60 -20.51 -2.82
C GLU A 149 -4.90 -19.17 -3.07
N ALA A 150 -4.83 -18.33 -2.03
CA ALA A 150 -4.14 -17.04 -2.06
C ALA A 150 -3.25 -16.91 -0.83
N THR A 151 -1.97 -16.70 -1.05
CA THR A 151 -0.97 -16.45 -0.02
C THR A 151 -0.04 -15.30 -0.45
N ALA A 152 0.80 -14.82 0.43
CA ALA A 152 1.78 -13.81 0.05
C ALA A 152 2.81 -14.41 -0.93
N GLY A 153 2.77 -13.95 -2.17
CA GLY A 153 3.67 -14.38 -3.25
C GLY A 153 3.17 -15.52 -4.12
N TYR A 154 1.96 -16.05 -3.88
CA TYR A 154 1.40 -17.14 -4.67
C TYR A 154 -0.13 -17.08 -4.72
N TYR A 155 -0.67 -17.45 -5.86
CA TYR A 155 -2.09 -17.64 -6.08
C TYR A 155 -2.34 -18.84 -6.99
N SER A 156 -3.40 -19.58 -6.70
CA SER A 156 -3.92 -20.61 -7.62
C SER A 156 -5.44 -20.66 -7.62
N VAL A 157 -6.03 -21.08 -8.74
CA VAL A 157 -7.47 -21.28 -8.90
C VAL A 157 -7.77 -22.30 -9.97
N TYR A 158 -8.85 -23.07 -9.78
CA TYR A 158 -9.38 -23.97 -10.79
C TYR A 158 -10.44 -23.28 -11.66
N LEU A 159 -10.18 -23.24 -12.97
CA LEU A 159 -11.06 -22.69 -13.98
C LEU A 159 -12.02 -23.78 -14.48
N GLN A 160 -13.24 -23.78 -13.93
CA GLN A 160 -14.21 -24.87 -14.06
C GLN A 160 -14.69 -25.13 -15.51
N ASP A 161 -14.77 -24.07 -16.34
CA ASP A 161 -15.26 -24.20 -17.72
C ASP A 161 -14.20 -24.83 -18.67
N TYR A 162 -12.94 -24.90 -18.24
CA TYR A 162 -11.83 -25.39 -19.07
C TYR A 162 -11.08 -26.58 -18.46
N ASP A 163 -11.40 -26.97 -17.23
CA ASP A 163 -10.66 -28.01 -16.50
C ASP A 163 -9.16 -27.66 -16.37
N ILE A 164 -8.86 -26.38 -16.10
CA ILE A 164 -7.51 -25.85 -16.01
C ILE A 164 -7.25 -25.31 -14.61
N THR A 165 -6.13 -25.71 -13.99
CA THR A 165 -5.62 -25.04 -12.81
C THR A 165 -4.64 -23.95 -13.24
N ALA A 166 -4.89 -22.70 -12.84
CA ALA A 166 -4.01 -21.57 -13.07
C ALA A 166 -3.27 -21.20 -11.78
N GLU A 167 -1.97 -20.98 -11.88
CA GLU A 167 -1.10 -20.61 -10.78
C GLU A 167 -0.25 -19.39 -11.16
N VAL A 168 -0.05 -18.44 -10.23
CA VAL A 168 0.78 -17.27 -10.50
C VAL A 168 1.71 -16.94 -9.33
N THR A 169 2.91 -16.49 -9.67
CA THR A 169 3.94 -15.93 -8.77
C THR A 169 4.79 -14.93 -9.53
N ALA A 170 5.79 -14.30 -8.90
CA ALA A 170 6.62 -13.30 -9.56
C ALA A 170 8.03 -13.21 -8.98
N THR A 171 8.97 -12.69 -9.80
CA THR A 171 10.15 -11.94 -9.36
C THR A 171 9.82 -10.43 -9.39
N PRO A 172 10.74 -9.51 -9.03
CA PRO A 172 10.39 -8.10 -8.98
C PRO A 172 9.80 -7.51 -10.28
N ARG A 173 10.22 -8.02 -11.46
CA ARG A 173 9.81 -7.51 -12.78
C ARG A 173 9.30 -8.57 -13.74
N VAL A 174 9.18 -9.83 -13.27
CA VAL A 174 8.74 -10.94 -14.14
C VAL A 174 7.57 -11.65 -13.48
N ALA A 175 6.43 -11.69 -14.15
CA ALA A 175 5.28 -12.50 -13.75
C ALA A 175 5.46 -13.92 -14.27
N PHE A 176 5.30 -14.91 -13.42
CA PHE A 176 5.23 -16.32 -13.78
C PHE A 176 3.78 -16.78 -13.69
N GLN A 177 3.28 -17.35 -14.77
CA GLN A 177 1.95 -17.95 -14.85
C GLN A 177 2.10 -19.39 -15.32
N ARG A 178 1.58 -20.35 -14.55
CA ARG A 178 1.59 -21.78 -14.89
C ARG A 178 0.17 -22.29 -15.00
N TYR A 179 -0.08 -23.08 -16.04
CA TYR A 179 -1.38 -23.64 -16.32
C TYR A 179 -1.30 -25.14 -16.45
N THR A 180 -2.07 -25.87 -15.64
CA THR A 180 -2.19 -27.32 -15.73
C THR A 180 -3.41 -27.66 -16.57
N TYR A 181 -3.21 -28.28 -17.72
CA TYR A 181 -4.24 -28.54 -18.72
C TYR A 181 -4.80 -29.98 -18.65
N PRO A 182 -6.05 -30.19 -19.09
CA PRO A 182 -6.55 -31.53 -19.46
C PRO A 182 -5.90 -31.99 -20.78
N LYS A 183 -6.13 -33.24 -21.16
CA LYS A 183 -5.77 -33.71 -22.49
C LYS A 183 -6.59 -33.00 -23.55
N SER A 184 -5.93 -32.27 -24.45
CA SER A 184 -6.59 -31.50 -25.52
C SER A 184 -5.66 -31.26 -26.70
N GLU A 185 -6.19 -31.30 -27.93
CA GLU A 185 -5.49 -30.83 -29.14
C GLU A 185 -5.57 -29.30 -29.31
N GLU A 186 -6.44 -28.64 -28.51
CA GLU A 186 -6.80 -27.24 -28.65
C GLU A 186 -6.59 -26.47 -27.34
N SER A 187 -5.53 -26.79 -26.61
CA SER A 187 -5.10 -25.98 -25.46
C SER A 187 -4.48 -24.67 -25.94
N ARG A 188 -4.83 -23.57 -25.31
CA ARG A 188 -4.44 -22.21 -25.73
C ARG A 188 -4.08 -21.32 -24.56
N ILE A 189 -3.27 -20.32 -24.90
CA ILE A 189 -3.13 -19.11 -24.07
C ILE A 189 -3.49 -17.91 -24.95
N LEU A 190 -4.48 -17.12 -24.50
CA LEU A 190 -4.81 -15.84 -25.10
C LEU A 190 -3.96 -14.76 -24.44
N PHE A 191 -3.33 -13.91 -25.24
CA PHE A 191 -2.70 -12.66 -24.84
C PHE A 191 -3.65 -11.53 -25.25
N ASP A 192 -4.58 -11.17 -24.37
CA ASP A 192 -5.58 -10.12 -24.61
C ASP A 192 -5.05 -8.78 -24.16
N ILE A 193 -4.22 -8.15 -24.98
CA ILE A 193 -3.40 -6.99 -24.62
C ILE A 193 -4.16 -5.67 -24.82
N GLY A 194 -5.03 -5.61 -25.81
CA GLY A 194 -5.70 -4.38 -26.23
C GLY A 194 -6.96 -4.02 -25.44
N ASN A 195 -7.26 -4.72 -24.35
CA ASN A 195 -8.41 -4.46 -23.52
C ASN A 195 -8.05 -3.73 -22.22
N ARG A 196 -9.02 -3.01 -21.66
CA ARG A 196 -8.89 -2.33 -20.39
C ARG A 196 -8.59 -3.35 -19.26
N SER A 197 -7.71 -2.99 -18.36
CA SER A 197 -7.43 -3.75 -17.13
C SER A 197 -7.53 -2.84 -15.92
N GLY A 198 -8.60 -2.98 -15.14
CA GLY A 198 -8.83 -2.19 -13.93
C GLY A 198 -8.78 -0.68 -14.18
N GLU A 199 -8.03 0.04 -13.38
CA GLU A 199 -7.86 1.50 -13.46
C GLU A 199 -6.95 1.99 -14.57
N SER A 200 -6.34 1.11 -15.36
CA SER A 200 -5.49 1.55 -16.47
C SER A 200 -6.23 2.44 -17.50
N GLY A 201 -7.56 2.48 -17.43
CA GLY A 201 -8.38 3.31 -18.31
C GLY A 201 -8.51 2.77 -19.73
N ALA A 202 -8.91 3.62 -20.63
CA ALA A 202 -9.10 3.25 -22.03
C ALA A 202 -7.76 2.94 -22.72
N VAL A 203 -7.74 1.90 -23.54
CA VAL A 203 -6.60 1.61 -24.41
C VAL A 203 -6.59 2.59 -25.57
N LYS A 204 -5.46 3.30 -25.72
CA LYS A 204 -5.22 4.18 -26.87
C LYS A 204 -4.63 3.43 -28.03
N ASP A 205 -3.66 2.57 -27.74
CA ASP A 205 -2.94 1.76 -28.73
C ASP A 205 -2.40 0.49 -28.06
N ALA A 206 -2.23 -0.55 -28.86
CA ALA A 206 -1.61 -1.79 -28.44
C ALA A 206 -0.95 -2.47 -29.62
N TYR A 207 0.05 -3.29 -29.35
CA TYR A 207 0.69 -4.16 -30.33
C TYR A 207 1.13 -5.46 -29.64
N VAL A 208 0.93 -6.56 -30.33
CA VAL A 208 1.39 -7.87 -29.87
C VAL A 208 1.80 -8.72 -31.06
N GLU A 209 2.92 -9.43 -30.91
CA GLU A 209 3.40 -10.37 -31.93
C GLU A 209 3.91 -11.68 -31.32
N VAL A 210 3.75 -12.77 -32.06
CA VAL A 210 4.41 -14.06 -31.83
C VAL A 210 5.70 -14.11 -32.63
N CYS A 211 6.82 -14.16 -31.94
CA CYS A 211 8.16 -14.11 -32.55
C CYS A 211 8.47 -15.37 -33.38
N GLU A 212 9.49 -15.25 -34.23
CA GLU A 212 9.90 -16.33 -35.13
C GLU A 212 10.49 -17.57 -34.43
N ASP A 213 10.90 -17.45 -33.17
CA ASP A 213 11.44 -18.57 -32.38
C ASP A 213 10.38 -19.62 -31.94
N GLY A 214 9.10 -19.31 -32.17
CA GLY A 214 7.98 -20.19 -31.84
C GLY A 214 7.71 -20.38 -30.33
N LYS A 215 8.24 -19.51 -29.49
CA LYS A 215 8.08 -19.55 -28.01
C LYS A 215 7.89 -18.19 -27.37
N THR A 216 8.26 -17.10 -28.07
CA THR A 216 8.23 -15.76 -27.51
C THR A 216 7.04 -14.96 -28.02
N VAL A 217 6.38 -14.22 -27.14
CA VAL A 217 5.33 -13.24 -27.46
C VAL A 217 5.74 -11.92 -26.86
N GLU A 218 5.75 -10.87 -27.67
CA GLU A 218 6.19 -9.52 -27.25
C GLU A 218 5.19 -8.45 -27.67
N GLY A 219 5.24 -7.32 -27.01
CA GLY A 219 4.37 -6.21 -27.39
C GLY A 219 4.25 -5.13 -26.32
N TYR A 220 3.22 -4.30 -26.49
CA TYR A 220 2.91 -3.22 -25.58
C TYR A 220 1.43 -2.86 -25.56
N VAL A 221 1.02 -2.18 -24.50
CA VAL A 221 -0.26 -1.46 -24.43
C VAL A 221 0.02 -0.03 -23.95
N ILE A 222 -0.67 0.93 -24.57
CA ILE A 222 -0.65 2.35 -24.17
C ILE A 222 -2.05 2.71 -23.67
N THR A 223 -2.14 3.14 -22.42
CA THR A 223 -3.40 3.42 -21.76
C THR A 223 -3.57 4.89 -21.40
N LEU A 224 -4.82 5.28 -21.14
CA LEU A 224 -5.22 6.63 -20.76
C LEU A 224 -5.97 6.59 -19.41
N PRO A 225 -5.28 6.37 -18.29
CA PRO A 225 -5.92 6.31 -16.99
C PRO A 225 -6.61 7.63 -16.63
N GLU A 226 -7.75 7.56 -15.96
CA GLU A 226 -8.62 8.74 -15.74
C GLU A 226 -7.91 9.83 -14.89
N TYR A 227 -7.17 9.45 -13.85
CA TYR A 227 -6.44 10.42 -13.04
C TYR A 227 -5.25 11.03 -13.79
N VAL A 228 -4.48 10.21 -14.53
CA VAL A 228 -3.41 10.74 -15.40
C VAL A 228 -3.99 11.71 -16.42
N LYS A 229 -5.06 11.33 -17.12
CA LYS A 229 -5.74 12.17 -18.11
C LYS A 229 -6.27 13.48 -17.51
N LYS A 230 -6.80 13.42 -16.27
CA LYS A 230 -7.32 14.60 -15.56
C LYS A 230 -6.20 15.56 -15.16
N TYR A 231 -5.13 15.05 -14.55
CA TYR A 231 -4.10 15.89 -13.91
C TYR A 231 -2.89 16.20 -14.78
N GLN A 232 -2.66 15.41 -15.81
CA GLN A 232 -1.65 15.67 -16.84
C GLN A 232 -2.24 15.43 -18.24
N PRO A 233 -3.09 16.35 -18.76
CA PRO A 233 -3.75 16.18 -20.04
C PRO A 233 -2.79 15.85 -21.17
N GLY A 234 -3.09 14.83 -21.96
CA GLY A 234 -2.25 14.35 -23.06
C GLY A 234 -1.20 13.31 -22.67
N ALA A 235 -0.96 13.09 -21.38
CA ALA A 235 -0.05 12.04 -20.93
C ALA A 235 -0.65 10.64 -21.16
N GLN A 236 0.23 9.66 -21.34
CA GLN A 236 -0.07 8.26 -21.63
C GLN A 236 0.75 7.38 -20.71
N VAL A 237 0.25 6.18 -20.45
CA VAL A 237 0.93 5.17 -19.62
C VAL A 237 1.20 3.94 -20.49
N PRO A 238 2.44 3.75 -20.98
CA PRO A 238 2.84 2.54 -21.69
C PRO A 238 3.21 1.42 -20.73
N ILE A 239 2.91 0.18 -21.13
CA ILE A 239 3.40 -1.06 -20.52
C ILE A 239 3.91 -1.95 -21.65
N TYR A 240 5.17 -2.35 -21.56
CA TYR A 240 5.85 -3.23 -22.51
C TYR A 240 6.07 -4.61 -21.87
N PHE A 241 6.06 -5.66 -22.69
CA PHE A 241 6.30 -7.01 -22.19
C PHE A 241 7.09 -7.88 -23.15
N SER A 242 7.72 -8.89 -22.57
CA SER A 242 8.37 -10.01 -23.30
C SER A 242 8.07 -11.30 -22.56
N ALA A 243 7.23 -12.15 -23.14
CA ALA A 243 6.79 -13.41 -22.59
C ALA A 243 7.49 -14.59 -23.29
N VAL A 244 7.91 -15.60 -22.52
CA VAL A 244 8.46 -16.86 -23.06
C VAL A 244 7.70 -18.03 -22.49
N LEU A 245 7.27 -18.93 -23.37
CA LEU A 245 6.64 -20.21 -23.02
C LEU A 245 7.68 -21.32 -22.92
N ASP A 246 7.52 -22.23 -21.98
CA ASP A 246 8.29 -23.48 -21.90
C ASP A 246 7.78 -24.56 -22.88
N LYS A 247 6.66 -24.30 -23.56
CA LYS A 247 6.03 -25.16 -24.57
C LYS A 247 6.18 -24.58 -25.98
N GLU A 248 6.44 -25.43 -26.97
CA GLU A 248 6.43 -25.03 -28.37
C GLU A 248 5.03 -24.72 -28.89
N ILE A 249 4.90 -23.62 -29.61
CA ILE A 249 3.64 -23.17 -30.20
C ILE A 249 3.38 -23.96 -31.49
N ALA A 250 2.27 -24.68 -31.56
CA ALA A 250 1.88 -25.47 -32.75
C ALA A 250 1.15 -24.61 -33.79
N SER A 251 0.31 -23.68 -33.38
CA SER A 251 -0.39 -22.74 -34.25
C SER A 251 -0.69 -21.42 -33.53
N VAL A 252 -0.93 -20.39 -34.33
CA VAL A 252 -1.18 -19.03 -33.84
C VAL A 252 -2.35 -18.40 -34.57
N GLY A 253 -2.92 -17.38 -33.98
CA GLY A 253 -3.83 -16.46 -34.64
C GLY A 253 -3.91 -15.14 -33.90
N ALA A 254 -4.34 -14.12 -34.61
CA ALA A 254 -4.52 -12.76 -34.09
C ALA A 254 -6.00 -12.41 -34.01
N PHE A 255 -6.33 -11.43 -33.14
CA PHE A 255 -7.69 -10.95 -33.04
C PHE A 255 -7.75 -9.46 -32.63
N ASN A 256 -8.86 -8.83 -32.98
CA ASN A 256 -9.28 -7.56 -32.40
C ASN A 256 -10.75 -7.70 -31.96
N GLY A 257 -10.97 -7.85 -30.67
CA GLY A 257 -12.29 -8.21 -30.16
C GLY A 257 -12.76 -9.54 -30.73
N THR A 258 -13.86 -9.57 -31.47
CA THR A 258 -14.41 -10.79 -32.11
C THR A 258 -13.90 -11.04 -33.56
N ASP A 259 -13.10 -10.13 -34.11
CA ASP A 259 -12.49 -10.32 -35.44
C ASP A 259 -11.24 -11.18 -35.31
N VAL A 260 -11.33 -12.42 -35.76
CA VAL A 260 -10.27 -13.45 -35.64
C VAL A 260 -9.61 -13.69 -37.00
N ARG A 261 -8.29 -13.76 -37.00
CA ARG A 261 -7.43 -14.01 -38.18
C ARG A 261 -6.50 -15.19 -37.86
N GLU A 262 -6.91 -16.36 -38.28
CA GLU A 262 -6.12 -17.58 -38.12
C GLU A 262 -4.78 -17.51 -38.89
N GLY A 263 -3.71 -17.98 -38.25
CA GLY A 263 -2.36 -18.00 -38.80
C GLY A 263 -1.63 -16.67 -38.80
N GLU A 264 -2.29 -15.54 -38.47
CA GLU A 264 -1.63 -14.27 -38.30
C GLU A 264 -0.89 -14.23 -36.94
N LYS A 265 0.31 -13.68 -36.96
CA LYS A 265 1.22 -13.65 -35.82
C LYS A 265 1.15 -12.34 -35.03
N GLU A 266 0.48 -11.31 -35.55
CA GLU A 266 0.47 -9.99 -34.95
C GLU A 266 -0.91 -9.34 -34.97
N ALA A 267 -1.17 -8.49 -33.97
CA ALA A 267 -2.34 -7.61 -33.91
C ALA A 267 -1.95 -6.22 -33.38
N SER A 268 -2.70 -5.19 -33.79
CA SER A 268 -2.48 -3.83 -33.30
C SER A 268 -3.78 -3.08 -33.06
N GLY A 269 -3.69 -2.01 -32.24
CA GLY A 269 -4.80 -1.14 -31.89
C GLY A 269 -5.66 -1.64 -30.71
N PRO A 270 -6.72 -0.90 -30.35
CA PRO A 270 -7.66 -1.32 -29.32
C PRO A 270 -8.27 -2.69 -29.62
N GLY A 271 -8.37 -3.53 -28.60
CA GLY A 271 -8.87 -4.89 -28.70
C GLY A 271 -7.86 -5.90 -29.28
N ALA A 272 -6.61 -5.49 -29.54
CA ALA A 272 -5.59 -6.37 -30.10
C ALA A 272 -5.20 -7.49 -29.15
N GLY A 273 -5.07 -8.69 -29.70
CA GLY A 273 -4.59 -9.85 -28.99
C GLY A 273 -4.07 -10.93 -29.96
N VAL A 274 -3.34 -11.87 -29.42
CA VAL A 274 -2.95 -13.11 -30.12
C VAL A 274 -3.30 -14.31 -29.26
N TYR A 275 -3.54 -15.45 -29.91
CA TYR A 275 -3.64 -16.72 -29.22
C TYR A 275 -2.59 -17.68 -29.78
N VAL A 276 -2.05 -18.46 -28.88
CA VAL A 276 -1.12 -19.54 -29.17
C VAL A 276 -1.74 -20.86 -28.80
N THR A 277 -1.67 -21.86 -29.69
CA THR A 277 -2.30 -23.17 -29.52
C THR A 277 -1.24 -24.26 -29.50
N PHE A 278 -1.42 -25.25 -28.67
CA PHE A 278 -0.55 -26.39 -28.51
C PHE A 278 -1.35 -27.59 -28.00
N PRO A 279 -0.96 -28.85 -28.38
CA PRO A 279 -1.56 -30.05 -27.79
C PRO A 279 -1.04 -30.25 -26.36
N THR A 280 -1.89 -30.81 -25.50
CA THR A 280 -1.52 -31.18 -24.13
C THR A 280 -1.98 -32.59 -23.79
N GLU A 281 -1.20 -33.28 -22.96
CA GLU A 281 -1.63 -34.48 -22.28
C GLU A 281 -2.31 -34.15 -20.94
N GLU A 282 -2.98 -35.10 -20.34
CA GLU A 282 -3.66 -34.95 -19.06
C GLU A 282 -2.70 -34.52 -17.93
N GLY A 283 -2.98 -33.40 -17.29
CA GLY A 283 -2.15 -32.86 -16.23
C GLY A 283 -0.85 -32.21 -16.70
N GLU A 284 -0.70 -31.91 -17.98
CA GLU A 284 0.48 -31.23 -18.51
C GLU A 284 0.50 -29.78 -18.09
N GLN A 285 1.65 -29.32 -17.59
CA GLN A 285 1.87 -27.95 -17.14
C GLN A 285 2.58 -27.14 -18.23
N VAL A 286 2.09 -25.94 -18.47
CA VAL A 286 2.71 -24.96 -19.37
C VAL A 286 2.96 -23.68 -18.59
N THR A 287 4.20 -23.23 -18.58
CA THR A 287 4.63 -22.03 -17.85
C THR A 287 4.96 -20.90 -18.82
N VAL A 288 4.52 -19.70 -18.49
CA VAL A 288 4.85 -18.46 -19.17
C VAL A 288 5.57 -17.53 -18.21
N ALA A 289 6.77 -17.09 -18.56
CA ALA A 289 7.52 -16.06 -17.84
C ALA A 289 7.41 -14.73 -18.61
N VAL A 290 6.75 -13.73 -18.00
CA VAL A 290 6.44 -12.44 -18.65
C VAL A 290 7.25 -11.33 -17.99
N GLY A 291 8.31 -10.89 -18.63
CA GLY A 291 9.05 -9.69 -18.23
C GLY A 291 8.25 -8.44 -18.57
N ILE A 292 8.23 -7.48 -17.66
CA ILE A 292 7.50 -6.22 -17.77
C ILE A 292 8.50 -5.06 -17.74
N SER A 293 8.21 -4.00 -18.50
CA SER A 293 8.90 -2.71 -18.44
C SER A 293 7.91 -1.58 -18.76
N TYR A 294 8.20 -0.40 -18.25
CA TYR A 294 7.48 0.83 -18.61
C TYR A 294 8.24 1.69 -19.61
N THR A 295 9.37 1.18 -20.16
CA THR A 295 10.27 1.95 -21.03
C THR A 295 10.37 1.39 -22.44
N SER A 296 10.54 0.07 -22.61
CA SER A 296 10.57 -0.59 -23.93
C SER A 296 10.42 -2.10 -23.85
N VAL A 297 10.13 -2.75 -24.98
CA VAL A 297 10.13 -4.22 -25.12
C VAL A 297 11.52 -4.81 -24.84
N GLU A 298 12.59 -4.15 -25.30
CA GLU A 298 13.97 -4.56 -25.06
C GLU A 298 14.29 -4.60 -23.55
N ASN A 299 13.80 -3.59 -22.79
CA ASN A 299 13.97 -3.57 -21.35
C ASN A 299 13.09 -4.62 -20.65
N ALA A 300 11.89 -4.88 -21.14
CA ALA A 300 11.07 -6.00 -20.66
C ALA A 300 11.79 -7.35 -20.83
N ARG A 301 12.42 -7.55 -22.01
CA ARG A 301 13.27 -8.72 -22.29
C ARG A 301 14.48 -8.77 -21.36
N LEU A 302 15.17 -7.65 -21.17
CA LEU A 302 16.33 -7.54 -20.29
C LEU A 302 15.95 -7.86 -18.83
N ASN A 303 14.83 -7.35 -18.33
CA ASN A 303 14.31 -7.66 -17.01
C ASN A 303 14.07 -9.17 -16.85
N ARG A 304 13.43 -9.80 -17.83
CA ARG A 304 13.17 -11.24 -17.84
C ARG A 304 14.48 -12.06 -17.87
N GLU A 305 15.41 -11.71 -18.74
CA GLU A 305 16.69 -12.41 -18.85
C GLU A 305 17.58 -12.23 -17.63
N THR A 306 17.46 -11.10 -16.94
CA THR A 306 18.25 -10.82 -15.74
C THR A 306 17.71 -11.52 -14.50
N GLU A 307 16.38 -11.50 -14.32
CA GLU A 307 15.74 -11.99 -13.09
C GLU A 307 15.29 -13.44 -13.17
N ALA A 308 14.96 -13.96 -14.37
CA ALA A 308 14.23 -15.21 -14.54
C ALA A 308 14.83 -16.16 -15.60
N LYS A 309 16.05 -15.90 -16.08
CA LYS A 309 16.67 -16.78 -17.08
C LYS A 309 16.84 -18.21 -16.49
N ASP A 310 16.29 -19.18 -17.22
CA ASP A 310 16.34 -20.61 -16.85
C ASP A 310 15.70 -20.93 -15.47
N MET A 311 14.92 -20.00 -14.89
CA MET A 311 14.24 -20.17 -13.60
C MET A 311 12.94 -20.97 -13.79
N THR A 312 12.72 -21.96 -12.94
CA THR A 312 11.44 -22.68 -12.90
C THR A 312 10.39 -21.91 -12.10
N PHE A 313 9.12 -22.29 -12.26
CA PHE A 313 8.02 -21.71 -11.47
C PHE A 313 8.25 -21.91 -9.96
N GLU A 314 8.68 -23.10 -9.53
CA GLU A 314 8.95 -23.42 -8.13
C GLU A 314 10.11 -22.60 -7.55
N GLU A 315 11.12 -22.29 -8.35
CA GLU A 315 12.23 -21.43 -7.92
C GLU A 315 11.76 -19.99 -7.73
N ALA A 316 10.92 -19.47 -8.64
CA ALA A 316 10.33 -18.15 -8.53
C ALA A 316 9.39 -18.06 -7.31
N GLU A 317 8.51 -19.03 -7.10
CA GLU A 317 7.62 -19.13 -5.94
C GLU A 317 8.41 -19.15 -4.63
N LYS A 318 9.44 -19.99 -4.55
CA LYS A 318 10.30 -20.08 -3.39
C LYS A 318 11.01 -18.76 -3.09
N GLN A 319 11.54 -18.10 -4.11
CA GLN A 319 12.20 -16.81 -3.96
C GLN A 319 11.22 -15.73 -3.47
N ASN A 320 10.03 -15.71 -4.03
CA ASN A 320 8.96 -14.79 -3.65
C ASN A 320 8.52 -15.02 -2.20
N HIS A 321 8.24 -16.27 -1.84
CA HIS A 321 7.92 -16.62 -0.45
C HIS A 321 9.01 -16.20 0.54
N GLN A 322 10.30 -16.42 0.21
CA GLN A 322 11.41 -15.98 1.05
C GLN A 322 11.47 -14.46 1.22
N ALA A 323 11.20 -13.70 0.15
CA ALA A 323 11.16 -12.25 0.21
C ALA A 323 10.02 -11.76 1.14
N TRP A 324 8.84 -12.38 1.07
CA TRP A 324 7.74 -12.07 1.98
C TRP A 324 8.07 -12.43 3.43
N GLU A 325 8.64 -13.60 3.70
CA GLU A 325 9.05 -13.98 5.05
C GLU A 325 10.08 -13.01 5.64
N GLU A 326 11.04 -12.52 4.84
CA GLU A 326 12.00 -11.51 5.26
C GLU A 326 11.31 -10.18 5.61
N MET A 327 10.45 -9.70 4.73
CA MET A 327 9.80 -8.40 4.89
C MET A 327 8.77 -8.42 6.04
N LEU A 328 7.90 -9.41 6.11
CA LEU A 328 6.94 -9.58 7.19
C LEU A 328 7.64 -9.81 8.53
N GLY A 329 8.73 -10.56 8.53
CA GLY A 329 9.51 -10.88 9.72
C GLY A 329 10.24 -9.68 10.33
N ARG A 330 10.28 -8.51 9.68
CA ARG A 330 10.86 -7.31 10.30
C ARG A 330 10.09 -6.86 11.53
N ILE A 331 8.82 -7.21 11.63
CA ILE A 331 8.02 -7.01 12.83
C ILE A 331 7.42 -8.36 13.25
N ASP A 332 7.97 -8.96 14.30
CA ASP A 332 7.54 -10.25 14.84
C ASP A 332 6.59 -10.01 16.01
N VAL A 333 5.30 -10.32 15.83
CA VAL A 333 4.29 -10.24 16.88
C VAL A 333 3.88 -11.62 17.36
N ARG A 334 3.61 -11.75 18.66
CA ARG A 334 3.32 -13.04 19.30
C ARG A 334 2.29 -12.92 20.41
N PHE A 335 1.58 -14.03 20.65
CA PHE A 335 0.66 -14.20 21.77
C PHE A 335 -0.53 -13.23 21.72
N ALA A 336 -1.27 -13.32 20.65
CA ALA A 336 -2.58 -12.71 20.44
C ALA A 336 -3.56 -13.75 19.87
N ALA A 337 -4.83 -13.39 19.68
CA ALA A 337 -5.80 -14.20 18.97
C ALA A 337 -5.36 -14.42 17.51
N ASP A 338 -5.76 -15.54 16.90
CA ASP A 338 -5.44 -15.84 15.51
C ASP A 338 -6.00 -14.78 14.55
N GLU A 339 -7.18 -14.26 14.85
CA GLU A 339 -7.79 -13.14 14.12
C GLU A 339 -6.90 -11.88 14.13
N ASP A 340 -6.37 -11.49 15.30
CA ASP A 340 -5.48 -10.33 15.43
C ASP A 340 -4.16 -10.55 14.68
N MET A 341 -3.64 -11.77 14.67
CA MET A 341 -2.44 -12.14 13.90
C MET A 341 -2.71 -12.00 12.41
N LYS A 342 -3.87 -12.45 11.92
CA LYS A 342 -4.28 -12.30 10.52
C LYS A 342 -4.45 -10.84 10.13
N LYS A 343 -5.19 -10.05 10.91
CA LYS A 343 -5.34 -8.60 10.68
C LYS A 343 -3.97 -7.91 10.60
N PHE A 344 -3.05 -8.26 11.51
CA PHE A 344 -1.73 -7.65 11.56
C PHE A 344 -0.89 -7.97 10.34
N TYR A 345 -0.70 -9.26 10.02
CA TYR A 345 0.18 -9.63 8.91
C TYR A 345 -0.44 -9.33 7.54
N THR A 346 -1.76 -9.37 7.41
CA THR A 346 -2.43 -8.91 6.19
C THR A 346 -2.32 -7.39 6.03
N GLY A 347 -2.50 -6.62 7.10
CA GLY A 347 -2.26 -5.17 7.07
C GLY A 347 -0.81 -4.81 6.73
N LEU A 348 0.15 -5.56 7.26
CA LEU A 348 1.57 -5.40 6.93
C LEU A 348 1.86 -5.78 5.48
N TYR A 349 1.26 -6.87 4.99
CA TYR A 349 1.34 -7.30 3.59
C TYR A 349 0.83 -6.19 2.64
N HIS A 350 -0.35 -5.61 2.90
CA HIS A 350 -0.88 -4.53 2.09
C HIS A 350 0.01 -3.28 2.09
N ALA A 351 0.62 -2.95 3.23
CA ALA A 351 1.51 -1.80 3.36
C ALA A 351 2.80 -1.89 2.52
N ILE A 352 3.15 -3.09 2.04
CA ILE A 352 4.34 -3.37 1.23
C ILE A 352 4.05 -4.09 -0.10
N LEU A 353 2.78 -4.28 -0.43
CA LEU A 353 2.33 -4.82 -1.72
C LEU A 353 2.25 -3.74 -2.79
N GLY A 354 1.59 -2.62 -2.49
CA GLY A 354 1.34 -1.51 -3.41
C GLY A 354 2.57 -0.63 -3.63
N ARG A 355 2.41 0.41 -4.47
CA ARG A 355 3.44 1.43 -4.76
C ARG A 355 4.73 0.78 -5.26
N GLY A 356 4.58 -0.05 -6.30
CA GLY A 356 5.62 -0.94 -6.79
C GLY A 356 6.65 -0.28 -7.69
N LEU A 357 7.72 -1.03 -7.99
CA LEU A 357 8.81 -0.64 -8.86
C LEU A 357 8.32 -0.05 -10.19
N CYS A 358 9.00 1.02 -10.62
CA CYS A 358 8.76 1.70 -11.90
C CYS A 358 10.03 1.82 -12.76
N SER A 359 11.16 1.31 -12.31
CA SER A 359 12.43 1.30 -13.04
C SER A 359 12.88 -0.12 -13.42
N ASP A 360 13.56 -0.22 -14.55
CA ASP A 360 14.14 -1.46 -15.07
C ASP A 360 15.45 -1.84 -14.34
N VAL A 361 15.92 -3.07 -14.52
CA VAL A 361 17.17 -3.58 -13.90
C VAL A 361 18.40 -2.76 -14.25
N ASN A 362 18.41 -2.15 -15.43
CA ASN A 362 19.49 -1.26 -15.90
C ASN A 362 19.32 0.20 -15.47
N GLY A 363 18.30 0.52 -14.64
CA GLY A 363 18.02 1.87 -14.17
C GLY A 363 17.26 2.76 -15.16
N ALA A 364 16.78 2.23 -16.28
CA ALA A 364 15.88 2.97 -17.15
C ALA A 364 14.54 3.19 -16.44
N TYR A 365 13.91 4.35 -16.62
CA TYR A 365 12.62 4.68 -16.03
C TYR A 365 11.79 5.57 -16.98
N PRO A 366 10.44 5.52 -16.90
CA PRO A 366 9.60 6.41 -17.69
C PRO A 366 9.71 7.84 -17.15
N ARG A 367 10.11 8.79 -17.99
CA ARG A 367 10.18 10.21 -17.62
C ARG A 367 8.80 10.85 -17.63
N HIS A 368 8.66 11.91 -16.84
CA HIS A 368 7.43 12.71 -16.77
C HIS A 368 6.92 13.21 -18.12
N ASP A 369 7.80 13.56 -19.05
CA ASP A 369 7.48 14.08 -20.39
C ASP A 369 7.14 13.00 -21.44
N GLY A 370 7.22 11.74 -21.08
CA GLY A 370 6.95 10.61 -21.99
C GLY A 370 8.19 9.96 -22.58
N GLY A 371 9.36 10.52 -22.33
CA GLY A 371 10.62 9.92 -22.71
C GLY A 371 11.08 8.83 -21.75
N VAL A 372 12.26 8.28 -22.01
CA VAL A 372 12.96 7.35 -21.13
C VAL A 372 14.12 8.07 -20.46
N GLY A 373 14.17 8.00 -19.12
CA GLY A 373 15.26 8.47 -18.31
C GLY A 373 16.22 7.36 -17.93
N GLN A 374 17.37 7.74 -17.40
CA GLN A 374 18.40 6.83 -16.92
C GLN A 374 18.84 7.26 -15.53
N LEU A 375 18.64 6.39 -14.55
CA LEU A 375 19.17 6.59 -13.19
C LEU A 375 20.70 6.45 -13.20
N GLU A 376 21.37 7.13 -12.28
CA GLU A 376 22.78 6.93 -12.02
C GLU A 376 23.04 5.47 -11.62
N MET A 377 24.06 4.86 -12.21
CA MET A 377 24.44 3.47 -11.94
C MET A 377 25.72 3.44 -11.11
N LYS A 378 25.72 2.62 -10.07
CA LYS A 378 26.89 2.33 -9.24
C LYS A 378 27.03 0.81 -9.04
N ASP A 379 28.20 0.29 -9.32
CA ASP A 379 28.50 -1.16 -9.19
C ASP A 379 27.48 -2.05 -9.94
N GLY A 380 27.01 -1.59 -11.12
CA GLY A 380 26.05 -2.32 -11.95
C GLY A 380 24.60 -2.27 -11.48
N LYS A 381 24.28 -1.46 -10.48
CA LYS A 381 22.92 -1.25 -9.95
C LYS A 381 22.55 0.22 -9.96
N PRO A 382 21.25 0.56 -10.12
CA PRO A 382 20.83 1.94 -9.95
C PRO A 382 21.07 2.40 -8.50
N VAL A 383 21.44 3.66 -8.31
CA VAL A 383 21.69 4.25 -6.97
C VAL A 383 20.44 4.30 -6.09
N HIS A 384 19.27 4.33 -6.70
CA HIS A 384 17.96 4.12 -6.10
C HIS A 384 17.01 3.53 -7.14
N ASN A 385 15.89 2.98 -6.71
CA ASN A 385 14.83 2.57 -7.62
C ASN A 385 13.80 3.70 -7.80
N MET A 386 13.03 3.64 -8.89
CA MET A 386 11.82 4.43 -9.06
C MET A 386 10.60 3.60 -8.67
N TYR A 387 9.61 4.26 -8.08
CA TYR A 387 8.35 3.64 -7.68
C TYR A 387 7.14 4.40 -8.23
N ASN A 388 6.08 3.66 -8.57
CA ASN A 388 4.75 4.21 -8.69
C ASN A 388 4.25 4.62 -7.31
N THR A 389 3.48 5.67 -7.22
CA THR A 389 2.96 6.17 -5.94
C THR A 389 1.55 6.68 -6.10
N ASP A 390 0.68 6.34 -5.18
CA ASP A 390 -0.56 7.07 -4.95
C ASP A 390 -0.26 8.33 -4.13
N ALA A 391 -1.24 9.23 -3.99
CA ALA A 391 -1.12 10.40 -3.12
C ALA A 391 -0.72 10.00 -1.69
N PHE A 392 0.16 10.81 -1.08
CA PHE A 392 0.58 10.60 0.31
C PHE A 392 -0.40 11.21 1.32
N TRP A 393 -1.65 11.45 0.91
CA TRP A 393 -2.68 12.05 1.76
C TRP A 393 -2.95 11.20 3.00
N GLY A 394 -2.72 11.75 4.19
CA GLY A 394 -2.81 11.02 5.46
C GLY A 394 -1.75 9.95 5.70
N GLY A 395 -0.84 9.72 4.75
CA GLY A 395 0.19 8.69 4.81
C GLY A 395 1.16 8.84 6.00
N GLN A 396 1.30 10.04 6.55
CA GLN A 396 2.09 10.32 7.74
C GLN A 396 1.56 9.62 9.00
N TRP A 397 0.30 9.20 9.04
CA TRP A 397 -0.32 8.52 10.19
C TRP A 397 -0.38 7.00 10.07
N ASN A 398 0.20 6.45 9.01
CA ASN A 398 0.17 5.03 8.71
C ASN A 398 1.46 4.58 8.00
N LEU A 399 1.47 4.52 6.67
CA LEU A 399 2.62 4.07 5.87
C LEU A 399 3.91 4.78 6.23
N GLY A 400 3.90 6.11 6.40
CA GLY A 400 5.09 6.89 6.69
C GLY A 400 5.79 6.47 7.98
N GLN A 401 5.04 6.30 9.07
CA GLN A 401 5.61 5.84 10.35
C GLN A 401 6.13 4.40 10.26
N LEU A 402 5.39 3.53 9.59
CA LEU A 402 5.73 2.14 9.41
C LEU A 402 7.00 1.97 8.54
N TRP A 403 7.05 2.65 7.38
CA TRP A 403 8.18 2.56 6.48
C TRP A 403 9.45 3.17 7.08
N ILE A 404 9.34 4.32 7.73
CA ILE A 404 10.47 4.93 8.45
C ILE A 404 11.01 3.97 9.51
N LEU A 405 10.15 3.31 10.28
CA LEU A 405 10.58 2.43 11.37
C LEU A 405 11.17 1.11 10.89
N ALA A 406 10.51 0.43 9.94
CA ALA A 406 10.84 -0.96 9.55
C ALA A 406 11.40 -1.11 8.13
N TYR A 407 11.19 -0.13 7.23
CA TYR A 407 11.59 -0.19 5.81
C TYR A 407 12.28 1.12 5.36
N PRO A 408 13.30 1.62 6.09
CA PRO A 408 13.92 2.93 5.83
C PRO A 408 14.59 3.02 4.44
N GLU A 409 15.09 1.92 3.89
CA GLU A 409 15.65 1.86 2.54
C GLU A 409 14.59 2.15 1.48
N TYR A 410 13.39 1.58 1.63
CA TYR A 410 12.26 1.87 0.74
C TYR A 410 11.81 3.33 0.89
N THR A 411 11.76 3.85 2.12
CA THR A 411 11.43 5.26 2.38
C THR A 411 12.37 6.20 1.62
N SER A 412 13.67 5.91 1.62
CA SER A 412 14.67 6.69 0.88
C SER A 412 14.44 6.65 -0.63
N ASP A 413 14.20 5.46 -1.19
CA ASP A 413 13.96 5.28 -2.62
C ASP A 413 12.60 5.91 -3.03
N TYR A 414 11.57 5.82 -2.19
CA TYR A 414 10.27 6.47 -2.40
C TYR A 414 10.43 7.99 -2.53
N ILE A 415 11.15 8.62 -1.60
CA ILE A 415 11.45 10.06 -1.65
C ILE A 415 12.27 10.38 -2.90
N SER A 416 13.30 9.58 -3.21
CA SER A 416 14.15 9.77 -4.39
C SER A 416 13.38 9.70 -5.70
N SER A 417 12.32 8.87 -5.78
CA SER A 417 11.43 8.80 -6.94
C SER A 417 10.72 10.13 -7.20
N HIS A 418 10.16 10.74 -6.16
CA HIS A 418 9.53 12.06 -6.29
C HIS A 418 10.55 13.16 -6.63
N LEU A 419 11.76 13.09 -6.07
CA LEU A 419 12.83 14.05 -6.38
C LEU A 419 13.35 13.88 -7.82
N GLN A 420 13.35 12.66 -8.34
CA GLN A 420 13.71 12.43 -9.74
C GLN A 420 12.68 13.07 -10.70
N VAL A 421 11.38 12.91 -10.39
CA VAL A 421 10.32 13.61 -11.16
C VAL A 421 10.43 15.14 -10.98
N TYR A 422 10.78 15.63 -9.80
CA TYR A 422 11.04 17.05 -9.57
C TYR A 422 12.19 17.57 -10.45
N LYS A 423 13.29 16.81 -10.60
CA LYS A 423 14.39 17.15 -11.52
C LYS A 423 13.91 17.22 -12.97
N ASP A 424 13.06 16.28 -13.37
CA ASP A 424 12.59 16.18 -14.76
C ASP A 424 11.54 17.25 -15.12
N ALA A 425 10.64 17.59 -14.18
CA ALA A 425 9.44 18.38 -14.42
C ALA A 425 9.41 19.73 -13.67
N GLY A 426 10.29 19.92 -12.71
CA GLY A 426 10.38 21.14 -11.88
C GLY A 426 9.33 21.27 -10.78
N TRP A 427 8.49 20.23 -10.54
CA TRP A 427 7.49 20.18 -9.49
C TRP A 427 7.35 18.76 -8.94
N MET A 428 7.02 18.62 -7.66
CA MET A 428 6.61 17.35 -7.07
C MET A 428 5.16 17.04 -7.41
N GLY A 429 4.89 15.85 -7.92
CA GLY A 429 3.55 15.31 -8.02
C GLY A 429 3.04 14.82 -6.65
N ASP A 430 1.74 14.90 -6.41
CA ASP A 430 1.10 14.34 -5.23
C ASP A 430 1.17 12.81 -5.24
N GLY A 431 0.82 12.20 -6.39
CA GLY A 431 1.04 10.80 -6.74
C GLY A 431 1.66 10.66 -8.13
N LEU A 432 2.18 9.48 -8.45
CA LEU A 432 2.89 9.19 -9.69
C LEU A 432 2.47 7.84 -10.29
N ALA A 433 1.98 7.85 -11.52
CA ALA A 433 1.80 6.64 -12.35
C ALA A 433 2.76 6.69 -13.54
N ASN A 434 3.76 5.81 -13.57
CA ASN A 434 4.85 5.87 -14.54
C ASN A 434 5.43 7.28 -14.68
N SER A 435 5.75 7.91 -13.55
CA SER A 435 6.23 9.30 -13.43
C SER A 435 5.24 10.38 -13.93
N ARG A 436 4.01 10.03 -14.30
CA ARG A 436 2.94 10.98 -14.62
C ARG A 436 2.26 11.45 -13.37
N TYR A 437 1.86 12.74 -13.35
CA TYR A 437 1.11 13.27 -12.23
C TYR A 437 -0.26 12.60 -12.11
N VAL A 438 -0.53 12.08 -10.93
CA VAL A 438 -1.84 11.67 -10.49
C VAL A 438 -2.10 12.32 -9.14
N SER A 439 -2.96 13.31 -9.09
CA SER A 439 -3.34 13.94 -7.84
C SER A 439 -4.72 13.42 -7.44
N GLY A 440 -4.81 12.86 -6.23
CA GLY A 440 -6.11 12.50 -5.67
C GLY A 440 -6.83 13.71 -5.09
N VAL A 441 -6.12 14.48 -4.30
CA VAL A 441 -6.69 15.48 -3.38
C VAL A 441 -6.12 16.89 -3.51
N GLY A 442 -5.04 17.09 -4.27
CA GLY A 442 -4.47 18.41 -4.58
C GLY A 442 -3.77 19.13 -3.41
N THR A 443 -3.45 18.41 -2.34
CA THR A 443 -2.86 18.98 -1.12
C THR A 443 -1.37 18.70 -0.98
N ASN A 444 -0.84 17.76 -1.72
CA ASN A 444 0.56 17.35 -1.79
C ASN A 444 1.28 17.32 -0.43
N GLN A 445 1.04 16.25 0.32
CA GLN A 445 1.57 16.07 1.67
C GLN A 445 2.99 15.47 1.72
N LEU A 446 3.72 15.38 0.60
CA LEU A 446 5.09 14.86 0.55
C LEU A 446 6.07 15.53 1.51
N PRO A 447 5.97 16.84 1.83
CA PRO A 447 6.83 17.44 2.84
C PRO A 447 6.80 16.73 4.19
N LEU A 448 5.69 16.07 4.53
CA LEU A 448 5.55 15.32 5.79
C LEU A 448 6.44 14.08 5.82
N ILE A 449 6.48 13.26 4.77
CA ILE A 449 7.36 12.08 4.78
C ILE A 449 8.82 12.46 4.59
N ILE A 450 9.12 13.51 3.81
CA ILE A 450 10.48 13.99 3.58
C ILE A 450 11.09 14.50 4.89
N ASN A 451 10.37 15.39 5.60
CA ASN A 451 10.85 15.90 6.87
C ASN A 451 10.93 14.79 7.93
N ALA A 452 9.90 13.95 8.07
CA ALA A 452 9.92 12.85 9.03
C ALA A 452 11.10 11.90 8.80
N ALA A 453 11.36 11.50 7.55
CA ALA A 453 12.52 10.67 7.20
C ALA A 453 13.83 11.34 7.64
N TYR A 454 14.02 12.62 7.31
CA TYR A 454 15.21 13.38 7.71
C TYR A 454 15.39 13.45 9.23
N GLN A 455 14.34 13.78 9.97
CA GLN A 455 14.40 13.90 11.44
C GLN A 455 14.64 12.54 12.12
N CYS A 456 14.15 11.47 11.50
CA CYS A 456 14.36 10.08 11.94
C CYS A 456 15.73 9.48 11.51
N GLY A 457 16.58 10.24 10.80
CA GLY A 457 17.94 9.83 10.45
C GLY A 457 18.12 9.20 9.07
N ILE A 458 17.07 9.10 8.26
CA ILE A 458 17.15 8.68 6.85
C ILE A 458 17.58 9.88 6.03
N ARG A 459 18.80 9.84 5.47
CA ARG A 459 19.43 11.00 4.82
C ARG A 459 20.23 10.63 3.57
N ASP A 460 19.99 9.46 3.00
CA ASP A 460 20.66 8.97 1.80
C ASP A 460 19.93 9.32 0.49
N PHE A 461 18.99 10.27 0.55
CA PHE A 461 18.43 11.00 -0.58
C PHE A 461 19.05 12.41 -0.69
N ASP A 462 18.82 13.11 -1.79
CA ASP A 462 19.30 14.49 -1.99
C ASP A 462 18.52 15.49 -1.09
N VAL A 463 19.05 15.74 0.10
CA VAL A 463 18.39 16.54 1.15
C VAL A 463 18.22 18.01 0.74
N GLU A 464 19.20 18.58 0.02
CA GLU A 464 19.12 19.98 -0.44
C GLU A 464 18.03 20.14 -1.50
N LEU A 465 18.00 19.25 -2.46
CA LEU A 465 16.94 19.20 -3.47
C LEU A 465 15.57 18.94 -2.84
N ALA A 466 15.49 18.06 -1.86
CA ALA A 466 14.25 17.77 -1.13
C ALA A 466 13.72 19.02 -0.40
N TYR A 467 14.61 19.77 0.26
CA TYR A 467 14.21 21.05 0.86
C TYR A 467 13.73 22.06 -0.18
N GLU A 468 14.45 22.21 -1.31
CA GLU A 468 14.04 23.11 -2.40
C GLU A 468 12.64 22.76 -2.92
N ALA A 469 12.39 21.46 -3.16
CA ALA A 469 11.10 20.95 -3.62
C ALA A 469 9.98 21.19 -2.59
N CYS A 470 10.23 20.94 -1.29
CA CYS A 470 9.30 21.26 -0.22
C CYS A 470 9.02 22.76 -0.12
N ARG A 471 10.07 23.59 -0.11
CA ARG A 471 9.93 25.05 -0.07
C ARG A 471 9.08 25.57 -1.24
N LYS A 472 9.32 25.07 -2.43
CA LYS A 472 8.54 25.42 -3.62
C LYS A 472 7.08 25.00 -3.47
N ASN A 473 6.83 23.81 -2.99
CA ASN A 473 5.48 23.30 -2.72
C ASN A 473 4.70 24.16 -1.72
N GLU A 474 5.39 24.72 -0.69
CA GLU A 474 4.77 25.54 0.36
C GLU A 474 4.59 27.01 -0.01
N LEU A 475 5.49 27.59 -0.81
CA LEU A 475 5.58 29.04 -0.98
C LEU A 475 5.28 29.52 -2.41
N ASP A 476 5.46 28.66 -3.42
CA ASP A 476 5.32 29.06 -4.81
C ASP A 476 3.98 28.60 -5.39
N GLY A 477 3.02 29.53 -5.49
CA GLY A 477 1.69 29.24 -6.04
C GLY A 477 1.51 29.62 -7.51
N ASP A 478 2.46 30.38 -8.09
CA ASP A 478 2.39 30.83 -9.47
C ASP A 478 2.98 29.79 -10.44
N ASN A 479 2.38 29.67 -11.64
CA ASN A 479 2.82 28.74 -12.71
C ASN A 479 2.84 27.25 -12.31
N ARG A 480 2.11 26.85 -11.30
CA ARG A 480 1.97 25.47 -10.88
C ARG A 480 1.21 24.67 -11.95
N PRO A 481 1.73 23.52 -12.42
CA PRO A 481 0.94 22.61 -13.24
C PRO A 481 -0.21 21.99 -12.43
N PHE A 482 -1.33 21.67 -13.09
CA PHE A 482 -2.55 21.25 -12.40
C PHE A 482 -2.35 20.02 -11.48
N GLY A 483 -1.59 19.03 -11.90
CA GLY A 483 -1.38 17.78 -11.14
C GLY A 483 -0.22 17.80 -10.14
N ALA A 484 0.39 18.95 -9.87
CA ALA A 484 1.55 19.03 -8.97
C ALA A 484 1.45 20.20 -8.00
N GLY A 485 2.26 20.19 -6.94
CA GLY A 485 2.19 21.17 -5.86
C GLY A 485 0.83 21.16 -5.16
N LYS A 486 0.46 22.28 -4.53
CA LYS A 486 -0.80 22.44 -3.82
C LYS A 486 -1.75 23.39 -4.54
N SER A 487 -3.05 23.11 -4.50
CA SER A 487 -4.05 23.83 -5.29
C SER A 487 -4.15 25.32 -4.98
N ASP A 488 -4.12 25.71 -3.72
CA ASP A 488 -4.41 27.08 -3.25
C ASP A 488 -3.23 27.73 -2.53
N THR A 489 -1.98 27.36 -2.89
CA THR A 489 -0.75 27.86 -2.24
C THR A 489 -0.65 29.38 -2.27
N LYS A 490 -0.99 30.00 -3.41
CA LYS A 490 -0.89 31.47 -3.57
C LYS A 490 -1.77 32.21 -2.58
N GLU A 491 -3.02 31.81 -2.48
CA GLU A 491 -4.02 32.41 -1.60
C GLU A 491 -3.68 32.12 -0.13
N PHE A 492 -3.23 30.90 0.16
CA PHE A 492 -2.79 30.55 1.52
C PHE A 492 -1.61 31.40 2.00
N VAL A 493 -0.60 31.62 1.15
CA VAL A 493 0.53 32.49 1.48
C VAL A 493 0.10 33.94 1.64
N GLN A 494 -0.84 34.41 0.80
CA GLN A 494 -1.30 35.81 0.84
C GLN A 494 -2.15 36.10 2.08
N TYR A 495 -3.11 35.24 2.41
CA TYR A 495 -4.09 35.51 3.49
C TYR A 495 -3.72 34.82 4.80
N GLY A 496 -2.83 33.79 4.76
CA GLY A 496 -2.54 32.90 5.89
C GLY A 496 -3.66 31.88 6.13
N TYR A 497 -4.61 31.78 5.21
CA TYR A 497 -5.65 30.75 5.09
C TYR A 497 -6.14 30.72 3.64
N VAL A 498 -6.83 29.67 3.25
CA VAL A 498 -7.47 29.58 1.93
C VAL A 498 -8.86 30.19 2.01
N PRO A 499 -9.16 31.29 1.26
CA PRO A 499 -10.49 31.86 1.22
C PRO A 499 -11.52 30.92 0.59
N HIS A 500 -12.71 30.83 1.17
CA HIS A 500 -13.82 30.06 0.60
C HIS A 500 -14.52 30.86 -0.49
N VAL A 501 -14.84 30.18 -1.58
CA VAL A 501 -15.68 30.70 -2.67
C VAL A 501 -16.83 29.75 -2.93
N GLU A 502 -18.05 30.22 -2.69
CA GLU A 502 -19.24 29.41 -2.99
C GLU A 502 -19.35 29.14 -4.48
N ASN A 503 -19.66 27.90 -4.85
CA ASN A 503 -19.83 27.48 -6.24
C ASN A 503 -18.66 27.88 -7.16
N ALA A 504 -17.43 27.77 -6.66
CA ALA A 504 -16.25 28.11 -7.44
C ALA A 504 -16.23 27.34 -8.78
N ASP A 505 -16.18 28.09 -9.88
CA ASP A 505 -15.96 27.56 -11.21
C ASP A 505 -14.45 27.30 -11.39
N GLY A 506 -14.08 26.08 -11.74
CA GLY A 506 -12.68 25.74 -11.96
C GLY A 506 -12.36 24.28 -11.59
N PRO A 507 -11.07 23.93 -11.52
CA PRO A 507 -10.70 22.63 -10.99
C PRO A 507 -11.39 22.40 -9.65
N ALA A 508 -12.00 21.22 -9.49
CA ALA A 508 -12.94 20.94 -8.40
C ALA A 508 -12.37 21.16 -6.98
N GLU A 509 -11.05 21.20 -6.88
CA GLU A 509 -10.31 21.35 -5.62
C GLU A 509 -10.10 22.82 -5.19
N LYS A 510 -10.06 23.76 -6.16
CA LYS A 510 -9.68 25.16 -5.86
C LYS A 510 -10.80 25.90 -5.13
N PHE A 511 -10.44 26.53 -3.98
CA PHE A 511 -11.33 27.33 -3.10
C PHE A 511 -12.51 26.57 -2.49
N ARG A 512 -12.89 25.44 -3.04
CA ARG A 512 -14.03 24.65 -2.57
C ARG A 512 -13.78 24.03 -1.22
N PHE A 513 -12.55 23.57 -0.98
CA PHE A 513 -12.13 22.85 0.22
C PHE A 513 -11.29 23.73 1.16
N SER A 514 -11.63 24.99 1.21
CA SER A 514 -10.85 26.07 1.85
C SER A 514 -10.41 25.79 3.29
N ALA A 515 -11.30 25.29 4.14
CA ALA A 515 -10.98 25.00 5.53
C ALA A 515 -10.04 23.79 5.66
N SER A 516 -10.33 22.68 4.97
CA SER A 516 -9.42 21.50 5.00
C SER A 516 -8.06 21.82 4.40
N HIS A 517 -7.99 22.55 3.28
CA HIS A 517 -6.72 23.00 2.70
C HIS A 517 -5.94 23.90 3.66
N THR A 518 -6.62 24.83 4.35
CA THR A 518 -5.95 25.67 5.38
C THR A 518 -5.32 24.81 6.47
N LEU A 519 -6.01 23.79 6.97
CA LEU A 519 -5.51 22.91 8.01
C LEU A 519 -4.33 22.06 7.53
N GLU A 520 -4.46 21.45 6.38
CA GLU A 520 -3.43 20.60 5.79
C GLU A 520 -2.17 21.39 5.41
N TYR A 521 -2.35 22.60 4.83
CA TYR A 521 -1.24 23.49 4.49
C TYR A 521 -0.57 24.08 5.72
N SER A 522 -1.30 24.33 6.81
CA SER A 522 -0.70 24.68 8.11
C SER A 522 0.23 23.58 8.60
N PHE A 523 -0.17 22.33 8.50
CA PHE A 523 0.63 21.20 8.94
C PHE A 523 1.85 20.96 8.06
N THR A 524 1.72 20.98 6.73
CA THR A 524 2.88 20.79 5.83
C THR A 524 3.86 21.97 5.91
N SER A 525 3.37 23.21 6.10
CA SER A 525 4.23 24.38 6.33
C SER A 525 5.02 24.23 7.63
N TRP A 526 4.38 23.72 8.70
CA TRP A 526 5.08 23.42 9.95
C TRP A 526 6.17 22.38 9.76
N ALA A 527 5.88 21.28 9.06
CA ALA A 527 6.86 20.23 8.78
C ALA A 527 8.06 20.77 7.96
N THR A 528 7.77 21.54 6.92
CA THR A 528 8.82 22.20 6.11
C THR A 528 9.63 23.18 6.93
N ALA A 529 9.00 23.88 7.91
CA ALA A 529 9.71 24.73 8.86
C ALA A 529 10.67 23.93 9.75
N GLN A 530 10.28 22.73 10.24
CA GLN A 530 11.18 21.89 11.02
C GLN A 530 12.41 21.48 10.20
N LEU A 531 12.20 21.12 8.91
CA LEU A 531 13.30 20.83 8.00
C LEU A 531 14.18 22.07 7.75
N ALA A 532 13.58 23.24 7.50
CA ALA A 532 14.27 24.51 7.34
C ALA A 532 15.15 24.82 8.56
N LYS A 533 14.62 24.66 9.76
CA LYS A 533 15.37 24.87 11.01
C LYS A 533 16.55 23.93 11.15
N SER A 534 16.34 22.65 10.85
CA SER A 534 17.40 21.62 10.91
C SER A 534 18.53 21.89 9.91
N LEU A 535 18.22 22.51 8.76
CA LEU A 535 19.16 22.84 7.69
C LEU A 535 19.68 24.29 7.76
N GLY A 536 19.21 25.10 8.73
CA GLY A 536 19.60 26.51 8.85
C GLY A 536 19.11 27.40 7.72
N LYS A 537 17.93 27.11 7.15
CA LYS A 537 17.34 27.86 6.03
C LYS A 537 16.59 29.11 6.50
N PRO A 538 16.57 30.19 5.68
CA PRO A 538 16.01 31.49 6.10
C PRO A 538 14.47 31.52 6.16
N GLU A 539 13.77 30.60 5.50
CA GLU A 539 12.31 30.60 5.40
C GLU A 539 11.60 30.08 6.66
N TYR A 540 12.35 29.69 7.71
CA TYR A 540 11.79 29.11 8.94
C TYR A 540 10.66 29.95 9.55
N ASP A 541 10.90 31.26 9.75
CA ASP A 541 9.90 32.11 10.40
C ASP A 541 8.65 32.32 9.54
N GLN A 542 8.81 32.43 8.23
CA GLN A 542 7.68 32.55 7.29
C GLN A 542 6.82 31.27 7.33
N LEU A 543 7.45 30.11 7.25
CA LEU A 543 6.76 28.82 7.30
C LEU A 543 6.07 28.59 8.66
N MET A 544 6.71 28.99 9.76
CA MET A 544 6.09 28.94 11.09
C MET A 544 4.91 29.92 11.23
N SER A 545 4.93 31.06 10.56
CA SER A 545 3.76 31.95 10.49
C SER A 545 2.59 31.31 9.74
N LEU A 546 2.87 30.64 8.62
CA LEU A 546 1.85 29.91 7.83
C LEU A 546 1.28 28.72 8.60
N SER A 547 2.07 28.06 9.44
CA SER A 547 1.60 26.94 10.25
C SER A 547 0.50 27.31 11.26
N LYS A 548 0.28 28.60 11.49
CA LYS A 548 -0.79 29.14 12.34
C LYS A 548 -2.08 29.48 11.58
N GLY A 549 -2.18 29.08 10.31
CA GLY A 549 -3.38 29.32 9.49
C GLY A 549 -4.66 28.77 10.11
N TRP A 550 -4.58 27.63 10.82
CA TRP A 550 -5.70 27.02 11.53
C TRP A 550 -6.37 27.96 12.56
N GLU A 551 -5.59 28.82 13.25
CA GLU A 551 -6.12 29.79 14.22
C GLU A 551 -7.03 30.85 13.56
N ARG A 552 -6.81 31.14 12.26
CA ARG A 552 -7.58 32.10 11.50
C ARG A 552 -8.97 31.65 11.13
N ILE A 553 -9.16 30.34 10.99
CA ILE A 553 -10.43 29.71 10.62
C ILE A 553 -11.14 29.04 11.79
N TYR A 554 -10.57 29.06 13.01
CA TYR A 554 -11.24 28.60 14.21
C TYR A 554 -12.26 29.63 14.67
N ASP A 555 -13.55 29.24 14.70
CA ASP A 555 -14.65 30.06 15.18
C ASP A 555 -14.91 29.77 16.67
N GLU A 556 -14.54 30.69 17.54
CA GLU A 556 -14.71 30.54 19.00
C GLU A 556 -16.18 30.51 19.42
N LYS A 557 -17.07 31.10 18.63
CA LYS A 557 -18.52 31.10 18.93
C LYS A 557 -19.16 29.73 18.61
N GLU A 558 -18.86 29.18 17.45
CA GLU A 558 -19.39 27.88 17.02
C GLU A 558 -18.56 26.71 17.57
N ASN A 559 -17.31 26.98 18.00
CA ASN A 559 -16.33 26.01 18.49
C ASN A 559 -15.94 24.96 17.44
N PHE A 560 -15.81 25.40 16.17
CA PHE A 560 -15.43 24.59 15.01
C PHE A 560 -14.43 25.32 14.12
N MET A 561 -13.72 24.55 13.28
CA MET A 561 -13.09 25.09 12.09
C MET A 561 -14.22 25.49 11.13
N HIS A 562 -14.22 26.76 10.69
CA HIS A 562 -15.29 27.37 9.92
C HIS A 562 -14.69 28.08 8.71
N PRO A 563 -15.11 27.77 7.48
CA PRO A 563 -14.61 28.45 6.28
C PRO A 563 -14.82 29.95 6.33
N LYS A 564 -13.85 30.71 5.78
CA LYS A 564 -13.88 32.19 5.68
C LYS A 564 -13.75 32.64 4.23
N ASP A 565 -14.42 33.76 3.91
CA ASP A 565 -14.24 34.48 2.63
C ASP A 565 -12.93 35.28 2.59
N ALA A 566 -12.63 35.90 1.45
CA ALA A 566 -11.44 36.75 1.28
C ALA A 566 -11.47 38.03 2.11
N GLU A 567 -12.63 38.50 2.56
CA GLU A 567 -12.84 39.65 3.43
C GLU A 567 -12.64 39.29 4.90
N GLY A 568 -12.44 38.01 5.23
CA GLY A 568 -12.20 37.55 6.60
C GLY A 568 -13.47 37.23 7.39
N ASN A 569 -14.64 37.18 6.73
CA ASN A 569 -15.91 36.81 7.36
C ASN A 569 -16.09 35.31 7.33
N PHE A 570 -16.63 34.74 8.38
CA PHE A 570 -17.11 33.35 8.36
C PHE A 570 -18.30 33.22 7.41
N ILE A 571 -18.34 32.11 6.62
CA ILE A 571 -19.44 31.92 5.68
C ILE A 571 -20.78 31.76 6.42
N PRO A 572 -21.90 32.26 5.86
CA PRO A 572 -23.20 32.17 6.49
C PRO A 572 -23.79 30.75 6.40
N ASN A 573 -24.79 30.50 7.25
CA ASN A 573 -25.54 29.23 7.26
C ASN A 573 -24.63 28.01 7.44
N PHE A 574 -23.68 28.09 8.36
CA PHE A 574 -22.75 27.01 8.65
C PHE A 574 -23.48 25.84 9.33
N ASP A 575 -23.37 24.65 8.74
CA ASP A 575 -23.77 23.38 9.32
C ASP A 575 -22.51 22.51 9.48
N PRO A 576 -22.07 22.20 10.71
CA PRO A 576 -20.86 21.41 10.93
C PRO A 576 -20.95 19.96 10.40
N MET A 577 -22.14 19.48 10.02
CA MET A 577 -22.33 18.18 9.37
C MET A 577 -22.36 18.26 7.85
N GLU A 578 -22.36 19.45 7.27
CA GLU A 578 -22.36 19.61 5.81
C GLU A 578 -21.04 19.13 5.20
N VAL A 579 -21.13 18.19 4.25
CA VAL A 579 -19.95 17.64 3.55
C VAL A 579 -19.63 18.48 2.31
N TRP A 580 -18.36 18.52 1.93
CA TRP A 580 -17.84 19.16 0.72
C TRP A 580 -17.86 20.68 0.71
N ARG A 581 -18.50 21.37 1.63
CA ARG A 581 -18.52 22.82 1.73
C ARG A 581 -17.40 23.32 2.65
N GLY A 582 -16.24 23.58 2.07
CA GLY A 582 -15.02 23.94 2.77
C GLY A 582 -14.18 22.78 3.27
N PHE A 583 -14.67 21.54 3.19
CA PHE A 583 -14.02 20.35 3.71
C PHE A 583 -13.97 19.27 2.62
N GLN A 584 -12.77 18.86 2.26
CA GLN A 584 -12.55 17.80 1.28
C GLN A 584 -12.88 16.43 1.91
N GLU A 585 -13.78 15.67 1.27
CA GLU A 585 -14.16 14.33 1.72
C GLU A 585 -14.49 14.26 3.21
N GLY A 586 -15.18 15.27 3.72
CA GLY A 586 -15.51 15.35 5.13
C GLY A 586 -16.39 16.53 5.49
N ASN A 587 -16.46 16.79 6.79
CA ASN A 587 -17.24 17.85 7.41
C ASN A 587 -16.46 18.48 8.60
N ALA A 588 -17.01 19.52 9.22
CA ALA A 588 -16.33 20.23 10.31
C ALA A 588 -16.08 19.37 11.56
N TRP A 589 -16.91 18.36 11.84
CA TRP A 589 -16.67 17.44 12.96
C TRP A 589 -15.40 16.62 12.76
N GLN A 590 -15.15 16.16 11.55
CA GLN A 590 -13.97 15.37 11.20
C GLN A 590 -12.70 16.22 11.12
N TYR A 591 -12.82 17.48 10.65
CA TYR A 591 -11.67 18.35 10.41
C TYR A 591 -11.33 19.32 11.55
N THR A 592 -12.21 19.60 12.52
CA THR A 592 -11.88 20.52 13.62
C THR A 592 -10.67 20.06 14.44
N PHE A 593 -10.40 18.76 14.45
CA PHE A 593 -9.25 18.18 15.15
C PHE A 593 -7.97 18.06 14.31
N TYR A 594 -8.00 18.49 13.04
CA TYR A 594 -6.87 18.41 12.14
C TYR A 594 -5.82 19.51 12.41
N VAL A 595 -5.28 19.51 13.63
CA VAL A 595 -4.19 20.39 14.08
C VAL A 595 -3.12 19.56 14.80
N PRO A 596 -2.56 18.51 14.12
CA PRO A 596 -1.67 17.57 14.79
C PRO A 596 -0.36 18.20 15.26
N HIS A 597 0.14 19.23 14.54
CA HIS A 597 1.38 19.93 14.85
C HIS A 597 1.26 20.91 16.01
N ASP A 598 0.04 21.26 16.43
CA ASP A 598 -0.24 22.22 17.52
C ASP A 598 -1.43 21.76 18.39
N ALA A 599 -1.55 20.43 18.57
CA ALA A 599 -2.67 19.79 19.26
C ALA A 599 -2.88 20.38 20.68
N LYS A 600 -1.81 20.69 21.41
CA LYS A 600 -1.89 21.29 22.74
C LYS A 600 -2.47 22.70 22.71
N ALA A 601 -2.17 23.50 21.69
CA ALA A 601 -2.78 24.82 21.53
C ALA A 601 -4.27 24.71 21.22
N LEU A 602 -4.68 23.74 20.39
CA LEU A 602 -6.09 23.45 20.13
C LEU A 602 -6.82 23.00 21.41
N VAL A 603 -6.22 22.10 22.19
CA VAL A 603 -6.77 21.69 23.50
C VAL A 603 -6.94 22.88 24.44
N ALA A 604 -5.93 23.76 24.52
CA ALA A 604 -6.01 24.97 25.36
C ALA A 604 -7.09 25.95 24.88
N LYS A 605 -7.29 26.04 23.55
CA LYS A 605 -8.29 26.94 22.95
C LYS A 605 -9.73 26.44 23.16
N VAL A 606 -9.96 25.16 23.04
CA VAL A 606 -11.27 24.51 23.30
C VAL A 606 -11.54 24.39 24.82
N GLY A 607 -10.50 24.18 25.60
CA GLY A 607 -10.57 23.79 27.02
C GLY A 607 -10.47 22.28 27.18
N GLU A 608 -9.56 21.80 28.05
CA GLU A 608 -9.22 20.38 28.21
C GLU A 608 -10.44 19.48 28.49
N GLU A 609 -11.34 19.90 29.39
CA GLU A 609 -12.51 19.10 29.73
C GLU A 609 -13.50 18.99 28.56
N GLU A 610 -13.79 20.13 27.91
CA GLU A 610 -14.68 20.19 26.75
C GLU A 610 -14.11 19.40 25.56
N PHE A 611 -12.80 19.56 25.29
CA PHE A 611 -12.11 18.81 24.24
C PHE A 611 -12.24 17.31 24.44
N ASN A 612 -11.96 16.81 25.65
CA ASN A 612 -12.06 15.40 25.96
C ASN A 612 -13.51 14.88 25.93
N ALA A 613 -14.47 15.66 26.41
CA ALA A 613 -15.88 15.32 26.39
C ALA A 613 -16.40 15.21 24.95
N ARG A 614 -16.01 16.17 24.10
CA ARG A 614 -16.39 16.19 22.69
C ARG A 614 -15.81 15.00 21.90
N LEU A 615 -14.52 14.69 22.07
CA LEU A 615 -13.90 13.52 21.47
C LEU A 615 -14.59 12.20 21.93
N ASP A 616 -14.82 12.04 23.23
CA ASP A 616 -15.46 10.84 23.77
C ASP A 616 -16.88 10.64 23.22
N SER A 617 -17.62 11.75 23.05
CA SER A 617 -18.94 11.75 22.41
C SER A 617 -18.90 11.31 20.95
N ILE A 618 -17.93 11.81 20.18
CA ILE A 618 -17.72 11.42 18.78
C ILE A 618 -17.53 9.92 18.65
N PHE A 619 -16.63 9.33 19.44
CA PHE A 619 -16.37 7.90 19.39
C PHE A 619 -17.56 7.07 19.93
N THR A 620 -18.19 7.49 21.00
CA THR A 620 -19.39 6.83 21.54
C THR A 620 -20.52 6.76 20.52
N LEU A 621 -20.75 7.85 19.78
CA LEU A 621 -21.79 7.92 18.74
C LEU A 621 -21.40 7.23 17.43
N SER A 622 -20.10 7.09 17.17
CA SER A 622 -19.60 6.45 15.93
C SER A 622 -19.45 4.94 16.07
N GLN A 623 -19.26 4.41 17.27
CA GLN A 623 -19.09 2.96 17.50
C GLN A 623 -20.22 2.09 16.94
N PRO A 624 -21.53 2.43 17.12
CA PRO A 624 -22.63 1.65 16.55
C PRO A 624 -22.63 1.57 15.01
N LYS A 625 -21.88 2.46 14.36
CA LYS A 625 -21.64 2.48 12.92
C LYS A 625 -20.22 2.02 12.56
N ILE A 626 -19.60 1.20 13.41
CA ILE A 626 -18.24 0.68 13.24
C ILE A 626 -17.20 1.77 12.89
N PHE A 627 -17.36 2.94 13.53
CA PHE A 627 -16.45 4.11 13.34
C PHE A 627 -16.38 4.64 11.90
N SER A 628 -17.42 4.45 11.09
CA SER A 628 -17.52 4.90 9.70
C SER A 628 -18.99 5.06 9.29
N GLY A 629 -19.36 4.72 8.06
CA GLY A 629 -20.75 4.69 7.56
C GLY A 629 -21.56 3.45 7.93
N GLY A 630 -21.05 2.58 8.82
CA GLY A 630 -21.65 1.29 9.14
C GLY A 630 -21.42 0.29 8.02
N THR A 631 -22.46 -0.49 7.68
CA THR A 631 -22.40 -1.49 6.61
C THR A 631 -22.91 -0.94 5.26
N GLU A 632 -23.00 0.38 5.11
CA GLU A 632 -23.29 0.99 3.81
C GLU A 632 -22.10 0.82 2.87
N VAL A 633 -22.37 0.33 1.66
CA VAL A 633 -21.34 0.03 0.66
C VAL A 633 -20.99 1.26 -0.21
N GLY A 634 -21.67 2.37 -0.03
CA GLY A 634 -21.39 3.59 -0.79
C GLY A 634 -20.00 4.16 -0.48
N ALA A 635 -19.25 4.52 -1.50
CA ALA A 635 -17.87 5.02 -1.41
C ALA A 635 -17.65 6.14 -0.38
N PHE A 636 -18.67 6.96 -0.15
CA PHE A 636 -18.59 8.14 0.73
C PHE A 636 -19.58 8.07 1.90
N ALA A 637 -20.03 6.88 2.29
CA ALA A 637 -20.99 6.72 3.39
C ALA A 637 -20.48 7.31 4.72
N GLY A 638 -19.19 7.16 5.02
CA GLY A 638 -18.56 7.69 6.24
C GLY A 638 -18.38 9.22 6.28
N LEU A 639 -18.54 9.92 5.18
CA LEU A 639 -18.35 11.39 5.15
C LEU A 639 -19.44 12.16 5.94
N ARG A 640 -20.61 11.56 6.12
CA ARG A 640 -21.74 12.15 6.85
C ARG A 640 -21.84 11.70 8.29
N THR A 641 -20.70 11.30 8.87
CA THR A 641 -20.60 10.86 10.26
C THR A 641 -19.72 11.80 11.06
N LEU A 642 -19.73 11.67 12.38
CA LEU A 642 -18.88 12.48 13.26
C LEU A 642 -17.41 12.10 13.19
N TYR A 643 -17.14 10.83 12.88
CA TYR A 643 -15.81 10.24 12.73
C TYR A 643 -15.82 9.18 11.63
N ASN A 644 -14.79 9.13 10.83
CA ASN A 644 -14.63 8.14 9.78
C ASN A 644 -13.22 7.52 9.80
N GLN A 645 -13.10 6.33 10.40
CA GLN A 645 -11.83 5.58 10.39
C GLN A 645 -11.39 5.19 8.98
N GLY A 646 -12.33 5.07 8.06
CA GLY A 646 -12.08 4.70 6.66
C GLY A 646 -11.65 5.86 5.76
N ASN A 647 -11.36 7.06 6.31
CA ASN A 647 -10.83 8.18 5.54
C ASN A 647 -9.73 8.91 6.29
N GLN A 648 -8.69 9.29 5.60
CA GLN A 648 -7.41 9.74 6.09
C GLN A 648 -7.46 10.93 7.07
N PRO A 649 -8.30 11.96 6.91
CA PRO A 649 -8.34 13.10 7.83
C PRO A 649 -8.61 12.75 9.29
N CYS A 650 -9.22 11.57 9.55
CA CYS A 650 -9.62 11.16 10.90
C CYS A 650 -8.59 10.28 11.63
N LEU A 651 -7.58 9.74 10.96
CA LEU A 651 -6.72 8.65 11.46
C LEU A 651 -5.92 9.00 12.74
N HIS A 652 -5.70 10.27 13.04
CA HIS A 652 -4.98 10.70 14.24
C HIS A 652 -5.89 11.01 15.43
N ILE A 653 -7.19 11.20 15.22
CA ILE A 653 -8.12 11.77 16.22
C ILE A 653 -8.22 10.90 17.48
N SER A 654 -8.23 9.57 17.33
CA SER A 654 -8.30 8.64 18.47
C SER A 654 -7.07 8.71 19.39
N TRP A 655 -5.95 9.26 18.91
CA TRP A 655 -4.72 9.42 19.67
C TRP A 655 -4.58 10.78 20.36
N LEU A 656 -5.44 11.76 20.04
CA LEU A 656 -5.40 13.11 20.61
C LEU A 656 -5.72 13.17 22.11
N PHE A 657 -6.35 12.15 22.68
CA PHE A 657 -6.55 12.09 24.13
C PHE A 657 -5.23 12.03 24.90
N ASN A 658 -4.14 11.51 24.32
CA ASN A 658 -2.81 11.58 24.94
C ASN A 658 -2.35 13.02 25.09
N GLU A 659 -2.62 13.86 24.09
CA GLU A 659 -2.27 15.30 24.12
C GLU A 659 -3.17 16.12 25.06
N ALA A 660 -4.34 15.57 25.41
CA ALA A 660 -5.32 16.15 26.30
C ALA A 660 -5.38 15.48 27.70
N ASN A 661 -4.27 14.87 28.14
CA ASN A 661 -4.07 14.27 29.46
C ASN A 661 -5.09 13.14 29.83
N ARG A 662 -5.63 12.43 28.83
CA ARG A 662 -6.57 11.31 29.02
C ARG A 662 -6.14 10.07 28.23
N PRO A 663 -4.92 9.54 28.47
CA PRO A 663 -4.41 8.39 27.70
C PRO A 663 -5.26 7.12 27.87
N SER A 664 -5.98 6.96 28.95
CA SER A 664 -6.91 5.83 29.11
C SER A 664 -8.01 5.84 28.03
N LYS A 665 -8.45 7.02 27.57
CA LYS A 665 -9.43 7.13 26.49
C LYS A 665 -8.81 6.79 25.12
N THR A 666 -7.56 7.16 24.84
CA THR A 666 -6.83 6.66 23.66
C THR A 666 -6.83 5.13 23.66
N GLN A 667 -6.46 4.51 24.77
CA GLN A 667 -6.40 3.04 24.90
C GLN A 667 -7.77 2.39 24.63
N LYS A 668 -8.83 2.95 25.20
CA LYS A 668 -10.20 2.49 24.99
C LYS A 668 -10.61 2.55 23.52
N TRP A 669 -10.50 3.73 22.91
CA TRP A 669 -11.07 3.95 21.60
C TRP A 669 -10.22 3.37 20.46
N VAL A 670 -8.90 3.39 20.56
CA VAL A 670 -8.02 2.70 19.61
C VAL A 670 -8.30 1.19 19.63
N ARG A 671 -8.44 0.58 20.81
CA ARG A 671 -8.79 -0.85 20.92
C ARG A 671 -10.17 -1.15 20.32
N ALA A 672 -11.16 -0.29 20.54
CA ALA A 672 -12.48 -0.44 19.96
C ALA A 672 -12.44 -0.37 18.41
N ILE A 673 -11.71 0.59 17.86
CA ILE A 673 -11.52 0.70 16.40
C ILE A 673 -10.83 -0.54 15.82
N LEU A 674 -9.75 -1.02 16.45
CA LEU A 674 -9.02 -2.21 16.00
C LEU A 674 -9.91 -3.48 15.99
N ASN A 675 -10.88 -3.56 16.92
CA ASN A 675 -11.79 -4.69 17.02
C ASN A 675 -12.99 -4.58 16.06
N ASP A 676 -13.62 -3.40 15.99
CA ASP A 676 -14.93 -3.24 15.38
C ASP A 676 -14.84 -2.85 13.89
N PHE A 677 -13.81 -2.05 13.50
CA PHE A 677 -13.66 -1.58 12.13
C PHE A 677 -12.96 -2.59 11.22
N TYR A 678 -12.00 -3.35 11.73
CA TYR A 678 -11.17 -4.30 10.95
C TYR A 678 -11.69 -5.73 11.09
N GLY A 679 -11.95 -6.41 9.97
CA GLY A 679 -12.38 -7.81 9.88
C GLY A 679 -11.32 -8.72 9.24
N ILE A 680 -11.67 -10.01 9.08
CA ILE A 680 -10.78 -11.05 8.54
C ILE A 680 -11.35 -11.77 7.31
N ASP A 681 -12.43 -11.31 6.75
CA ASP A 681 -13.05 -11.90 5.56
C ASP A 681 -13.03 -10.94 4.35
N GLY A 682 -13.29 -11.48 3.16
CA GLY A 682 -13.30 -10.71 1.92
C GLY A 682 -14.45 -9.70 1.83
N ILE A 683 -15.46 -9.80 2.67
CA ILE A 683 -16.62 -8.91 2.67
C ILE A 683 -16.41 -7.73 3.62
N HIS A 684 -16.01 -7.99 4.87
CA HIS A 684 -15.82 -6.95 5.88
C HIS A 684 -14.49 -6.18 5.64
N GLY A 685 -13.38 -6.89 5.64
CA GLY A 685 -12.05 -6.33 5.42
C GLY A 685 -11.71 -5.17 6.35
N TYR A 686 -11.45 -4.02 5.77
CA TYR A 686 -11.16 -2.76 6.48
C TYR A 686 -12.37 -1.82 6.44
N GLY A 687 -13.53 -2.32 6.89
CA GLY A 687 -14.81 -1.63 6.83
C GLY A 687 -15.51 -1.78 5.47
N TYR A 688 -16.55 -1.00 5.25
CA TYR A 688 -17.38 -1.06 4.05
C TYR A 688 -17.26 0.23 3.23
N GLY A 689 -16.97 0.14 1.94
CA GLY A 689 -16.91 1.28 1.03
C GLY A 689 -15.77 2.28 1.34
N GLN A 690 -14.69 1.84 1.98
CA GLN A 690 -13.64 2.71 2.47
C GLN A 690 -12.43 2.76 1.52
N ASP A 691 -11.67 3.86 1.60
CA ASP A 691 -10.48 4.07 0.80
C ASP A 691 -9.26 3.44 1.51
N GLU A 692 -8.92 2.22 1.08
CA GLU A 692 -7.77 1.49 1.64
C GLU A 692 -6.43 2.15 1.23
N ASP A 693 -6.39 2.75 0.04
CA ASP A 693 -5.30 3.54 -0.50
C ASP A 693 -3.94 2.82 -0.45
N GLN A 694 -3.92 1.63 -1.03
CA GLN A 694 -2.71 0.83 -1.18
C GLN A 694 -1.94 0.62 0.13
N GLY A 695 -2.64 0.11 1.14
CA GLY A 695 -2.06 -0.30 2.42
C GLY A 695 -2.14 0.74 3.53
N GLN A 696 -2.77 1.89 3.34
CA GLN A 696 -2.87 2.92 4.38
C GLN A 696 -3.66 2.46 5.61
N LEU A 697 -4.87 1.91 5.41
CA LEU A 697 -5.69 1.44 6.53
C LEU A 697 -5.05 0.23 7.23
N GLY A 698 -4.45 -0.69 6.46
CA GLY A 698 -3.69 -1.81 7.01
C GLY A 698 -2.49 -1.36 7.84
N ALA A 699 -1.73 -0.39 7.37
CA ALA A 699 -0.58 0.18 8.11
C ALA A 699 -1.00 0.87 9.40
N TRP A 700 -2.17 1.55 9.42
CA TRP A 700 -2.71 2.13 10.65
C TRP A 700 -3.02 1.04 11.70
N TYR A 701 -3.63 -0.09 11.26
CA TYR A 701 -3.84 -1.24 12.14
C TYR A 701 -2.51 -1.75 12.71
N VAL A 702 -1.50 -1.94 11.86
CA VAL A 702 -0.18 -2.44 12.27
C VAL A 702 0.43 -1.56 13.35
N ILE A 703 0.56 -0.26 13.10
CA ILE A 703 1.19 0.68 14.06
C ILE A 703 0.37 0.78 15.35
N SER A 704 -0.95 0.97 15.24
CA SER A 704 -1.83 1.17 16.40
C SER A 704 -1.94 -0.08 17.26
N SER A 705 -1.97 -1.28 16.66
CA SER A 705 -2.02 -2.56 17.39
C SER A 705 -0.73 -2.86 18.16
N MET A 706 0.40 -2.27 17.76
CA MET A 706 1.64 -2.30 18.53
C MET A 706 1.64 -1.34 19.73
N GLY A 707 0.64 -0.47 19.85
CA GLY A 707 0.58 0.56 20.87
C GLY A 707 1.53 1.72 20.63
N LEU A 708 1.88 1.99 19.37
CA LEU A 708 2.71 3.10 18.92
C LEU A 708 1.94 3.98 17.94
N PHE A 709 2.10 5.29 18.04
CA PHE A 709 1.56 6.23 17.06
C PHE A 709 2.22 7.61 17.21
N SER A 710 2.46 8.30 16.14
CA SER A 710 2.90 9.71 16.21
C SER A 710 1.80 10.61 15.66
N VAL A 711 1.24 11.47 16.49
CA VAL A 711 0.21 12.45 16.08
C VAL A 711 0.78 13.42 15.05
N THR A 712 2.04 13.82 15.21
CA THR A 712 2.75 14.69 14.25
C THR A 712 3.33 13.91 13.05
N GLY A 713 3.10 12.59 12.93
CA GLY A 713 3.68 11.78 11.87
C GLY A 713 5.22 11.75 11.88
N LEU A 714 5.85 11.83 13.06
CA LEU A 714 7.31 11.89 13.27
C LEU A 714 7.98 13.16 12.70
N ASN A 715 7.23 14.24 12.53
CA ASN A 715 7.71 15.47 11.90
C ASN A 715 8.39 16.46 12.85
N ASP A 716 8.43 16.20 14.14
CA ASP A 716 9.17 17.02 15.10
C ASP A 716 10.68 16.91 14.90
N ILE A 717 11.44 17.96 15.26
CA ILE A 717 12.92 17.91 15.30
C ILE A 717 13.42 16.77 16.21
N ASN A 718 12.68 16.46 17.26
CA ASN A 718 12.90 15.30 18.12
C ASN A 718 11.66 14.39 18.05
N PRO A 719 11.54 13.53 17.04
CA PRO A 719 10.33 12.75 16.82
C PRO A 719 9.98 11.85 18.01
N THR A 720 8.68 11.73 18.30
CA THR A 720 8.16 10.90 19.38
C THR A 720 7.02 10.02 18.91
N PHE A 721 6.88 8.87 19.56
CA PHE A 721 5.66 8.09 19.54
C PHE A 721 4.85 8.32 20.81
N SER A 722 3.56 8.53 20.65
CA SER A 722 2.56 8.35 21.71
C SER A 722 2.41 6.86 21.98
N LEU A 723 2.26 6.50 23.26
CA LEU A 723 2.12 5.11 23.72
C LEU A 723 0.66 4.80 24.02
N GLY A 724 0.20 3.66 23.53
CA GLY A 724 -1.12 3.11 23.75
C GLY A 724 -1.07 1.73 24.40
N SER A 725 -2.13 0.94 24.17
CA SER A 725 -2.30 -0.41 24.69
C SER A 725 -2.12 -1.46 23.61
N PRO A 726 -0.96 -2.15 23.52
CA PRO A 726 -0.72 -3.18 22.51
C PRO A 726 -1.71 -4.35 22.61
N ILE A 727 -2.04 -4.94 21.46
CA ILE A 727 -2.83 -6.18 21.38
C ILE A 727 -1.95 -7.39 21.73
N PHE A 728 -0.71 -7.37 21.27
CA PHE A 728 0.22 -8.50 21.35
C PHE A 728 1.00 -8.50 22.66
N ASN A 729 1.19 -9.69 23.26
CA ASN A 729 2.01 -9.80 24.46
C ASN A 729 3.50 -9.55 24.21
N ARG A 730 3.97 -9.84 22.99
CA ARG A 730 5.37 -9.61 22.58
C ARG A 730 5.44 -9.12 21.14
N ILE A 731 6.15 -8.05 20.95
CA ILE A 731 6.45 -7.45 19.64
C ILE A 731 7.96 -7.26 19.55
N VAL A 732 8.58 -7.66 18.45
CA VAL A 732 9.98 -7.41 18.14
C VAL A 732 10.06 -6.67 16.83
N ILE A 733 10.53 -5.45 16.86
CA ILE A 733 10.82 -4.62 15.68
C ILE A 733 12.31 -4.78 15.38
N ARG A 734 12.67 -5.38 14.24
CA ARG A 734 14.04 -5.50 13.77
C ARG A 734 14.44 -4.21 13.08
N LEU A 735 15.51 -3.58 13.58
CA LEU A 735 15.99 -2.29 13.11
C LEU A 735 17.06 -2.49 12.03
N ASN A 736 16.96 -1.73 10.94
CA ASN A 736 17.96 -1.80 9.87
C ASN A 736 19.28 -1.14 10.31
N PRO A 737 20.38 -1.89 10.42
CA PRO A 737 21.65 -1.39 10.96
C PRO A 737 22.37 -0.36 10.05
N LYS A 738 21.94 -0.23 8.77
CA LYS A 738 22.43 0.84 7.89
C LYS A 738 21.95 2.22 8.37
N TYR A 739 20.75 2.29 8.93
CA TYR A 739 20.10 3.54 9.32
C TYR A 739 20.08 3.79 10.81
N TYR A 740 20.02 2.72 11.62
CA TYR A 740 19.76 2.80 13.04
C TYR A 740 20.85 2.12 13.88
N PRO A 741 21.21 2.69 15.06
CA PRO A 741 22.29 2.15 15.88
C PRO A 741 21.94 0.84 16.60
N GLY A 742 20.66 0.58 16.84
CA GLY A 742 20.18 -0.64 17.50
C GLY A 742 19.90 -1.77 16.51
N HIS A 743 19.74 -2.99 17.02
CA HIS A 743 19.40 -4.16 16.21
C HIS A 743 17.92 -4.52 16.30
N GLN A 744 17.31 -4.30 17.47
CA GLN A 744 15.89 -4.58 17.70
C GLN A 744 15.33 -3.75 18.84
N PHE A 745 14.04 -3.43 18.75
CA PHE A 745 13.26 -2.88 19.83
C PHE A 745 12.14 -3.86 20.21
N ILE A 746 11.95 -4.10 21.52
CA ILE A 746 11.02 -5.11 22.01
C ILE A 746 9.94 -4.44 22.85
N ILE A 747 8.67 -4.73 22.56
CA ILE A 747 7.53 -4.34 23.41
C ILE A 747 6.98 -5.61 24.07
N LYS A 748 6.77 -5.58 25.39
CA LYS A 748 6.22 -6.70 26.18
C LYS A 748 5.12 -6.22 27.10
N THR A 749 3.95 -6.87 27.05
CA THR A 749 2.81 -6.52 27.93
C THR A 749 2.77 -7.33 29.23
N TYR A 750 3.43 -8.50 29.26
CA TYR A 750 3.49 -9.37 30.45
C TYR A 750 4.89 -9.90 30.70
N ASP A 751 5.18 -10.26 31.97
CA ASP A 751 6.46 -10.84 32.34
C ASP A 751 6.62 -12.30 31.87
N THR A 752 5.52 -13.01 31.63
CA THR A 752 5.56 -14.41 31.16
C THR A 752 5.18 -14.49 29.70
N ILE A 753 6.10 -15.00 28.89
CA ILE A 753 6.05 -15.07 27.40
C ILE A 753 4.85 -15.87 26.86
N LYS A 754 4.17 -16.67 27.67
CA LYS A 754 3.12 -17.60 27.22
C LYS A 754 1.69 -17.20 27.61
N LYS A 755 1.50 -16.02 28.17
CA LYS A 755 0.18 -15.59 28.64
C LYS A 755 -0.44 -14.65 27.62
N MET A 756 -1.60 -15.05 27.09
CA MET A 756 -2.41 -14.19 26.23
C MET A 756 -2.89 -12.97 27.02
N PRO A 757 -2.98 -11.77 26.39
CA PRO A 757 -3.66 -10.63 27.02
C PRO A 757 -5.09 -11.01 27.37
N LYS A 758 -5.59 -10.52 28.51
CA LYS A 758 -7.01 -10.68 28.84
C LYS A 758 -7.83 -9.61 28.14
N GLU A 759 -8.98 -10.00 27.65
CA GLU A 759 -9.87 -9.14 26.88
C GLU A 759 -10.23 -7.83 27.60
N ASN A 760 -10.41 -7.86 28.91
CA ASN A 760 -10.74 -6.69 29.74
C ASN A 760 -9.53 -5.92 30.28
N GLU A 761 -8.30 -6.39 30.06
CA GLU A 761 -7.07 -5.72 30.51
C GLU A 761 -6.53 -4.82 29.39
N ILE A 762 -7.25 -3.74 29.06
CA ILE A 762 -6.90 -2.83 27.97
C ILE A 762 -6.22 -1.53 28.44
N TYR A 763 -6.26 -1.23 29.75
CA TYR A 763 -5.72 0.01 30.28
C TYR A 763 -4.31 -0.16 30.80
N VAL A 764 -3.40 0.75 30.39
CA VAL A 764 -2.02 0.74 30.86
C VAL A 764 -1.93 1.25 32.29
N GLN A 765 -1.27 0.48 33.14
CA GLN A 765 -1.00 0.82 34.53
C GLN A 765 0.41 1.38 34.72
N GLU A 766 1.35 0.98 33.89
CA GLU A 766 2.75 1.41 33.98
C GLU A 766 3.49 1.16 32.64
N TYR A 767 4.35 2.09 32.28
CA TYR A 767 5.35 1.93 31.23
C TYR A 767 6.75 1.90 31.82
N ARG A 768 7.61 0.99 31.35
CA ARG A 768 9.06 0.94 31.68
C ARG A 768 9.90 0.75 30.44
N LEU A 769 10.75 1.73 30.14
CA LEU A 769 11.76 1.64 29.11
C LEU A 769 13.10 1.21 29.73
N ASN A 770 13.63 0.05 29.33
CA ASN A 770 14.89 -0.49 29.85
C ASN A 770 14.95 -0.51 31.39
N GLY A 771 13.83 -0.85 32.02
CA GLY A 771 13.66 -0.89 33.47
C GLY A 771 13.31 0.45 34.14
N LYS A 772 13.51 1.57 33.47
CA LYS A 772 13.18 2.90 34.00
C LYS A 772 11.68 3.21 33.78
N LYS A 773 10.97 3.60 34.82
CA LYS A 773 9.57 4.03 34.73
C LYS A 773 9.45 5.31 33.89
N LEU A 774 8.47 5.36 32.97
CA LEU A 774 8.06 6.57 32.26
C LEU A 774 6.91 7.22 33.04
N THR A 775 6.89 8.54 33.04
CA THR A 775 5.84 9.36 33.69
C THR A 775 4.90 10.01 32.68
N ASP A 776 5.19 9.83 31.40
CA ASP A 776 4.49 10.41 30.26
C ASP A 776 4.25 9.28 29.22
N PRO A 777 3.10 9.22 28.55
CA PRO A 777 2.79 8.20 27.58
C PRO A 777 3.46 8.47 26.20
N HIS A 778 4.70 8.95 26.20
CA HIS A 778 5.49 9.20 24.99
C HIS A 778 6.89 8.58 25.09
N ILE A 779 7.42 8.20 23.94
CA ILE A 779 8.80 7.70 23.81
C ILE A 779 9.47 8.36 22.60
N SER A 780 10.73 8.78 22.74
CA SER A 780 11.45 9.35 21.61
C SER A 780 11.76 8.29 20.55
N PHE A 781 11.68 8.66 19.26
CA PHE A 781 12.12 7.80 18.16
C PHE A 781 13.58 7.37 18.34
N ALA A 782 14.42 8.29 18.79
CA ALA A 782 15.82 8.02 19.08
C ALA A 782 16.02 6.91 20.12
N ASP A 783 15.15 6.79 21.12
CA ASP A 783 15.22 5.71 22.11
C ASP A 783 14.71 4.38 21.56
N VAL A 784 13.71 4.41 20.66
CA VAL A 784 13.24 3.20 19.95
C VAL A 784 14.36 2.64 19.07
N VAL A 785 14.99 3.46 18.25
CA VAL A 785 16.02 3.00 17.29
C VAL A 785 17.38 2.70 17.92
N LYS A 786 17.64 3.08 19.18
CA LYS A 786 18.76 2.56 19.98
C LYS A 786 18.58 1.10 20.35
N GLY A 787 17.35 0.60 20.27
CA GLY A 787 17.00 -0.72 20.73
C GLY A 787 16.74 -0.80 22.24
N GLY A 788 16.31 -1.96 22.68
CA GLY A 788 15.98 -2.19 24.10
C GLY A 788 14.59 -2.79 24.29
N THR A 789 14.03 -2.59 25.49
CA THR A 789 12.73 -3.18 25.86
C THR A 789 11.83 -2.15 26.51
N LEU A 790 10.62 -1.98 25.95
CA LEU A 790 9.49 -1.31 26.57
C LEU A 790 8.59 -2.37 27.21
N LYS A 791 8.49 -2.35 28.53
CA LYS A 791 7.54 -3.18 29.29
C LYS A 791 6.30 -2.36 29.62
N ILE A 792 5.13 -2.95 29.35
CA ILE A 792 3.82 -2.33 29.59
C ILE A 792 3.00 -3.23 30.52
N LYS A 793 2.58 -2.70 31.66
CA LYS A 793 1.67 -3.40 32.55
C LYS A 793 0.25 -3.00 32.21
N LEU A 794 -0.59 -3.96 31.83
CA LEU A 794 -2.01 -3.75 31.55
C LEU A 794 -2.87 -4.11 32.77
N GLY A 795 -4.07 -3.55 32.84
CA GLY A 795 -5.11 -3.80 33.82
C GLY A 795 -6.49 -3.40 33.31
N SER A 796 -7.52 -3.64 34.16
CA SER A 796 -8.93 -3.37 33.83
C SER A 796 -9.39 -1.95 34.18
N GLU A 797 -8.62 -1.24 35.02
CA GLU A 797 -9.01 0.09 35.47
C GLU A 797 -8.31 1.19 34.67
N PRO A 798 -9.03 2.23 34.21
CA PRO A 798 -8.45 3.34 33.50
C PRO A 798 -7.47 4.16 34.38
N VAL A 799 -6.32 4.51 33.84
CA VAL A 799 -5.30 5.31 34.50
C VAL A 799 -4.83 6.40 33.53
N ASP A 800 -4.86 7.65 33.99
CA ASP A 800 -4.44 8.82 33.20
C ASP A 800 -3.12 9.46 33.69
N LYS A 801 -2.54 8.97 34.77
CA LYS A 801 -1.24 9.40 35.29
C LYS A 801 -0.37 8.20 35.64
N TYR A 802 0.84 8.17 35.13
CA TYR A 802 1.78 7.06 35.25
C TYR A 802 2.88 7.30 36.28
#